data_ec32c423c955462c89f8fc8a713002d7
#
_entry.id   ec32c423c955462c89f8fc8a713002d7
#
_cell.length_a   1.000
_cell.length_b   1.000
_cell.length_c   1.000
_cell.angle_alpha   90.00
_cell.angle_beta   90.00
_cell.angle_gamma   90.00
#
_symmetry.space_group_name_H-M   'P 1'
#
loop_
_entity.id
_entity.type
_entity.pdbx_description
1 polymer ?
#
loop_
_entity_poly.entity_id
_entity_poly.type
_entity_poly.pdbx_seq_one_letter_code
_entity_poly.pdbx_strand_id
1 'polypeptide(L)'
;MLAACLAAKADDIRGHIVDAGSNDAVAYATVTITDSHNRKLTTVSDISGYFMFQDLSSDRYTITVSYLGYHTLTQTYTSRNRETVTLTLKLKQDNRVLNEVVVTAHESQGITTSSVIDRKAIEHLQPSSFTDLLSLLPGGTTQLPDLTNANTIRLRQAGSGGSNYDVSAMGTLFVADGIPMNTNANMQIVKQASNGTVGDPDAGRSHVTSGVDMRSIPTDNIESVEVIRGIAPVEYGDMSSGVVLIKRKLKATPFEARFKADSYSKLLYAGKGIELGSLIVNLGLDYLDAKADPRDPMNNYKRLTASARMQDEWQVGNARLRWRSNIDYTGSFDDEKHDPEILKQKDDAYKSSYNRLSMSHSMLLNPSSPSFFKSMNLDVAATYEWSRIEQQKSISLSRDMAASTSLEEGEHDGTFLPYHYISNVTVDGRPLNLYAKLKALFAYNSGQLAQRIHVGAEWKMDKNYGRGQEYDPALPVSPGTPYRPRNYSAIPAMHQVSFFLQDNLTLPVGNNLLTAQVGLRGSSLAHIAKEYAMSGKIYLNPRLNLQWRFPEISMAGKPLTIDINGGWGQQSKFPTLLQIYPDLIYTDLIELNYYNMNADYRRIYLHTYIDNPTNYGLEPARNDKWEIRIGAQWDGNSLSVTYFHEQMNDGFRTSAKVRPYDYRDYDESAIDGNRLSAPPALEKLPYVEKRVLGMYGMTTNGSKIIKEGVEWQMATKRFEMLKTRLTVNGAWFKTTYTNSDPMFRSNTTAVVDGTPVNDLYIGYYENKAGSVREQLNTNIMADTYIPKLALSFSLTAECMWFTSSKSIRTSGVPLKYIDNNGEIHDFTEESKQDVYLQWLINRYNDAAWLKQKVPFYMFLNLKVTKEFGKWMKLALFVNRMIDYMPDYTTNSGMTVRRTSKPFFGMEINFNI
;
A
#
# COMPACT_ATOMS: atom_id res chain seq x y z
N MET A 1 45.79 56.86 6.83
CA MET A 1 45.21 56.45 5.52
C MET A 1 44.30 55.26 5.74
N LEU A 2 42.97 55.47 5.92
CA LEU A 2 41.94 54.44 5.97
C LEU A 2 41.64 54.07 4.52
N ALA A 3 41.96 52.83 4.11
CA ALA A 3 41.51 52.30 2.85
C ALA A 3 40.08 51.80 3.03
N ALA A 4 39.13 52.56 2.50
CA ALA A 4 37.76 52.09 2.36
C ALA A 4 37.71 50.99 1.32
N CYS A 5 37.54 49.71 1.75
CA CYS A 5 37.10 48.64 0.88
C CYS A 5 35.69 48.94 0.40
N LEU A 6 35.58 49.48 -0.82
CA LEU A 6 34.30 49.46 -1.57
C LEU A 6 33.94 48.00 -1.83
N ALA A 7 33.05 47.44 -1.04
CA ALA A 7 32.39 46.16 -1.36
C ALA A 7 31.65 46.36 -2.69
N ALA A 8 32.16 45.79 -3.75
CA ALA A 8 31.47 45.75 -5.04
C ALA A 8 30.16 44.96 -4.83
N LYS A 9 29.00 45.65 -4.90
CA LYS A 9 27.70 44.97 -4.94
C LYS A 9 27.64 44.13 -6.22
N ALA A 10 27.37 42.87 -6.07
CA ALA A 10 27.16 41.92 -7.16
C ALA A 10 25.67 41.83 -7.51
N ASP A 11 25.37 41.43 -8.73
CA ASP A 11 24.00 41.19 -9.19
C ASP A 11 23.48 39.82 -8.70
N ASP A 12 22.20 39.76 -8.31
CA ASP A 12 21.51 38.50 -8.08
C ASP A 12 20.44 38.28 -9.14
N ILE A 13 20.41 37.10 -9.77
CA ILE A 13 19.36 36.69 -10.68
C ILE A 13 18.53 35.63 -9.99
N ARG A 14 17.26 35.92 -9.79
CA ARG A 14 16.27 34.98 -9.25
C ARG A 14 15.24 34.69 -10.29
N GLY A 15 14.65 33.50 -10.26
CA GLY A 15 13.60 33.20 -11.19
C GLY A 15 12.63 32.15 -10.67
N HIS A 16 11.47 32.17 -11.27
CA HIS A 16 10.43 31.15 -11.08
C HIS A 16 10.13 30.54 -12.45
N ILE A 17 10.32 29.25 -12.56
CA ILE A 17 10.07 28.49 -13.77
C ILE A 17 8.69 27.89 -13.67
N VAL A 18 7.85 28.21 -14.65
CA VAL A 18 6.48 27.73 -14.72
C VAL A 18 6.17 27.18 -16.12
N ASP A 19 5.26 26.26 -16.18
CA ASP A 19 4.64 25.79 -17.42
C ASP A 19 3.88 26.92 -18.10
N ALA A 20 4.11 27.16 -19.38
CA ALA A 20 3.49 28.28 -20.10
C ALA A 20 1.97 28.08 -20.33
N GLY A 21 1.46 26.85 -20.25
CA GLY A 21 0.03 26.52 -20.44
C GLY A 21 -0.74 26.44 -19.13
N SER A 22 -0.19 25.79 -18.11
CA SER A 22 -0.86 25.56 -16.81
C SER A 22 -0.48 26.55 -15.73
N ASN A 23 0.60 27.34 -15.90
CA ASN A 23 1.28 28.14 -14.88
C ASN A 23 1.73 27.33 -13.64
N ASP A 24 1.73 26.01 -13.71
CA ASP A 24 2.28 25.17 -12.65
C ASP A 24 3.79 25.33 -12.56
N ALA A 25 4.33 25.21 -11.35
CA ALA A 25 5.77 25.26 -11.12
C ALA A 25 6.47 24.07 -11.82
N VAL A 26 7.54 24.34 -12.56
CA VAL A 26 8.37 23.29 -13.14
C VAL A 26 9.50 22.99 -12.17
N ALA A 27 9.31 21.92 -11.41
CA ALA A 27 10.28 21.45 -10.44
C ALA A 27 11.50 20.83 -11.12
N TYR A 28 12.69 21.06 -10.54
CA TYR A 28 13.95 20.42 -10.95
C TYR A 28 14.42 20.72 -12.38
N ALA A 29 13.96 21.81 -12.97
CA ALA A 29 14.49 22.28 -14.25
C ALA A 29 15.93 22.75 -14.10
N THR A 30 16.80 22.36 -15.02
CA THR A 30 18.18 22.81 -15.06
C THR A 30 18.26 24.22 -15.59
N VAL A 31 18.87 25.12 -14.83
CA VAL A 31 19.08 26.52 -15.19
C VAL A 31 20.58 26.79 -15.31
N THR A 32 21.03 27.19 -16.48
CA THR A 32 22.40 27.55 -16.72
C THR A 32 22.48 29.04 -17.10
N ILE A 33 23.34 29.80 -16.44
CA ILE A 33 23.67 31.14 -16.89
C ILE A 33 25.09 31.14 -17.48
N THR A 34 25.26 31.85 -18.59
CA THR A 34 26.54 32.04 -19.25
C THR A 34 26.83 33.53 -19.29
N ASP A 35 27.99 33.96 -18.76
CA ASP A 35 28.40 35.35 -18.78
C ASP A 35 29.04 35.78 -20.14
N SER A 36 29.41 37.04 -20.27
CA SER A 36 30.08 37.61 -21.46
C SER A 36 31.49 37.01 -21.72
N HIS A 37 32.10 36.35 -20.73
CA HIS A 37 33.37 35.64 -20.81
C HIS A 37 33.22 34.13 -21.00
N ASN A 38 32.00 33.66 -21.35
CA ASN A 38 31.69 32.26 -21.58
C ASN A 38 31.80 31.37 -20.32
N ARG A 39 31.83 31.94 -19.11
CA ARG A 39 31.77 31.17 -17.85
C ARG A 39 30.33 30.75 -17.60
N LYS A 40 30.15 29.49 -17.25
CA LYS A 40 28.84 28.88 -17.00
C LYS A 40 28.65 28.60 -15.52
N LEU A 41 27.51 29.01 -14.98
CA LEU A 41 27.04 28.63 -13.66
C LEU A 41 25.70 27.88 -13.85
N THR A 42 25.53 26.76 -13.18
CA THR A 42 24.33 25.94 -13.34
C THR A 42 23.69 25.69 -11.97
N THR A 43 22.38 25.81 -11.90
CA THR A 43 21.56 25.46 -10.75
C THR A 43 20.33 24.65 -11.23
N VAL A 44 19.54 24.13 -10.30
CA VAL A 44 18.29 23.45 -10.60
C VAL A 44 17.15 24.16 -9.86
N SER A 45 15.96 24.29 -10.49
CA SER A 45 14.82 24.84 -9.79
C SER A 45 14.35 23.90 -8.66
N ASP A 46 13.75 24.47 -7.62
CA ASP A 46 13.18 23.67 -6.53
C ASP A 46 11.84 23.04 -6.93
N ILE A 47 11.22 22.32 -6.01
CA ILE A 47 9.90 21.71 -6.21
C ILE A 47 8.80 22.73 -6.53
N SER A 48 9.03 23.98 -6.17
CA SER A 48 8.13 25.12 -6.47
C SER A 48 8.60 25.91 -7.68
N GLY A 49 9.59 25.42 -8.46
CA GLY A 49 10.08 26.05 -9.67
C GLY A 49 11.02 27.24 -9.47
N TYR A 50 11.43 27.58 -8.23
CA TYR A 50 12.31 28.71 -8.01
C TYR A 50 13.79 28.35 -8.16
N PHE A 51 14.57 29.28 -8.69
CA PHE A 51 16.02 29.21 -8.77
C PHE A 51 16.68 30.55 -8.42
N MET A 52 17.96 30.53 -8.08
CA MET A 52 18.71 31.75 -7.78
C MET A 52 20.18 31.59 -8.11
N PHE A 53 20.78 32.64 -8.66
CA PHE A 53 22.22 32.89 -8.77
C PHE A 53 22.57 34.15 -8.00
N GLN A 54 23.65 34.13 -7.23
CA GLN A 54 24.11 35.24 -6.43
C GLN A 54 25.54 35.67 -6.86
N ASP A 55 25.94 36.87 -6.45
CA ASP A 55 27.28 37.42 -6.63
C ASP A 55 27.76 37.39 -8.09
N LEU A 56 26.88 37.74 -9.00
CA LEU A 56 27.17 37.79 -10.43
C LEU A 56 27.91 39.06 -10.78
N SER A 57 28.99 38.94 -11.53
CA SER A 57 29.96 40.03 -11.79
C SER A 57 29.98 40.55 -13.24
N SER A 58 29.11 40.10 -14.10
CA SER A 58 29.04 40.47 -15.51
C SER A 58 27.82 41.37 -15.79
N ASP A 59 27.92 42.22 -16.79
CA ASP A 59 26.82 43.10 -17.20
C ASP A 59 25.81 42.41 -18.12
N ARG A 60 26.14 41.23 -18.63
CA ARG A 60 25.29 40.49 -19.55
C ARG A 60 25.34 38.97 -19.28
N TYR A 61 24.19 38.36 -19.17
CA TYR A 61 24.03 36.92 -18.95
C TYR A 61 23.07 36.30 -19.95
N THR A 62 23.41 35.13 -20.47
CA THR A 62 22.48 34.29 -21.22
C THR A 62 21.99 33.20 -20.27
N ILE A 63 20.68 33.19 -19.99
CA ILE A 63 20.00 32.22 -19.12
C ILE A 63 19.43 31.14 -20.02
N THR A 64 19.83 29.90 -19.81
CA THR A 64 19.28 28.73 -20.51
C THR A 64 18.60 27.85 -19.50
N VAL A 65 17.31 27.54 -19.73
CA VAL A 65 16.53 26.65 -18.89
C VAL A 65 16.13 25.43 -19.71
N SER A 66 16.46 24.26 -19.21
CA SER A 66 16.11 23.00 -19.84
C SER A 66 15.39 22.07 -18.85
N TYR A 67 14.34 21.44 -19.33
CA TYR A 67 13.61 20.42 -18.58
C TYR A 67 13.00 19.41 -19.55
N LEU A 68 12.91 18.13 -19.14
CA LEU A 68 12.40 17.08 -20.00
C LEU A 68 10.91 17.35 -20.37
N GLY A 69 10.61 17.26 -21.67
CA GLY A 69 9.25 17.55 -22.16
C GLY A 69 8.97 19.03 -22.40
N TYR A 70 9.98 19.90 -22.28
CA TYR A 70 9.84 21.33 -22.54
C TYR A 70 10.89 21.80 -23.57
N HIS A 71 10.51 22.79 -24.37
CA HIS A 71 11.49 23.50 -25.19
C HIS A 71 12.51 24.21 -24.32
N THR A 72 13.79 24.02 -24.61
CA THR A 72 14.85 24.78 -23.96
C THR A 72 14.60 26.28 -24.18
N LEU A 73 14.41 26.99 -23.07
CA LEU A 73 14.25 28.45 -23.09
C LEU A 73 15.64 29.08 -22.97
N THR A 74 15.99 29.95 -23.91
CA THR A 74 17.19 30.76 -23.81
C THR A 74 16.78 32.23 -23.86
N GLN A 75 17.20 32.99 -22.85
CA GLN A 75 16.90 34.41 -22.70
C GLN A 75 18.15 35.16 -22.28
N THR A 76 18.42 36.28 -22.95
CA THR A 76 19.55 37.16 -22.57
C THR A 76 19.04 38.24 -21.62
N TYR A 77 19.75 38.40 -20.54
CA TYR A 77 19.56 39.45 -19.54
C TYR A 77 20.76 40.38 -19.51
N THR A 78 20.51 41.66 -19.49
CA THR A 78 21.54 42.70 -19.34
C THR A 78 21.30 43.43 -18.04
N SER A 79 22.27 43.38 -17.12
CA SER A 79 22.19 44.12 -15.86
C SER A 79 22.25 45.62 -16.11
N ARG A 80 21.38 46.35 -15.47
CA ARG A 80 21.39 47.83 -15.41
C ARG A 80 21.39 48.19 -13.92
N ASN A 81 22.50 48.63 -13.37
CA ASN A 81 22.58 49.11 -11.98
C ASN A 81 22.82 48.10 -10.85
N ARG A 82 23.36 46.93 -11.07
CA ARG A 82 23.70 45.98 -9.99
C ARG A 82 22.55 45.73 -8.98
N GLU A 83 21.36 45.40 -9.50
CA GLU A 83 20.16 45.14 -8.72
C GLU A 83 19.76 43.67 -8.79
N THR A 84 19.11 43.18 -7.71
CA THR A 84 18.49 41.87 -7.73
C THR A 84 17.31 41.83 -8.70
N VAL A 85 17.35 40.94 -9.67
CA VAL A 85 16.29 40.78 -10.68
C VAL A 85 15.51 39.52 -10.43
N THR A 86 14.17 39.61 -10.48
CA THR A 86 13.27 38.47 -10.42
C THR A 86 12.66 38.20 -11.78
N LEU A 87 12.88 37.02 -12.33
CA LEU A 87 12.41 36.59 -13.64
C LEU A 87 11.31 35.52 -13.49
N THR A 88 10.24 35.61 -14.28
CA THR A 88 9.34 34.48 -14.47
C THR A 88 9.61 33.88 -15.84
N LEU A 89 10.15 32.67 -15.85
CA LEU A 89 10.54 31.95 -17.06
C LEU A 89 9.48 30.94 -17.39
N LYS A 90 8.74 31.20 -18.46
CA LYS A 90 7.64 30.33 -18.91
C LYS A 90 8.20 29.30 -19.89
N LEU A 91 8.35 28.06 -19.45
CA LEU A 91 8.72 26.96 -20.33
C LEU A 91 7.50 26.54 -21.15
N LYS A 92 7.63 26.58 -22.46
CA LYS A 92 6.65 25.97 -23.34
C LYS A 92 6.90 24.47 -23.38
N GLN A 93 5.89 23.70 -23.12
CA GLN A 93 5.97 22.28 -23.34
C GLN A 93 6.36 22.02 -24.80
N ASP A 94 7.28 21.09 -25.00
CA ASP A 94 7.67 20.72 -26.36
C ASP A 94 6.51 19.97 -27.01
N ASN A 95 5.67 20.71 -27.73
CA ASN A 95 4.52 20.17 -28.46
C ASN A 95 4.91 19.16 -29.53
N ARG A 96 6.20 19.06 -29.90
CA ARG A 96 6.68 17.95 -30.71
C ARG A 96 6.74 16.64 -29.94
N VAL A 97 7.02 16.71 -28.64
CA VAL A 97 6.88 15.59 -27.70
C VAL A 97 5.40 15.42 -27.27
N LEU A 98 4.60 16.50 -27.26
CA LEU A 98 3.16 16.47 -26.92
C LEU A 98 2.24 15.94 -28.03
N ASN A 99 2.67 15.93 -29.28
CA ASN A 99 2.02 15.16 -30.35
C ASN A 99 2.49 13.68 -30.36
N GLU A 100 3.49 13.34 -29.58
CA GLU A 100 3.81 11.96 -29.26
C GLU A 100 2.94 11.52 -28.09
N VAL A 101 2.10 10.55 -28.33
CA VAL A 101 1.35 9.85 -27.29
C VAL A 101 2.37 9.11 -26.42
N VAL A 102 2.81 9.69 -25.32
CA VAL A 102 3.57 8.99 -24.29
C VAL A 102 2.56 8.20 -23.47
N VAL A 103 2.55 6.90 -23.68
CA VAL A 103 1.48 6.03 -23.20
C VAL A 103 1.92 5.20 -22.01
N THR A 104 3.09 5.48 -21.45
CA THR A 104 3.73 4.65 -20.45
C THR A 104 4.19 5.47 -19.25
N ALA A 105 4.38 4.81 -18.11
CA ALA A 105 5.12 5.40 -17.03
C ALA A 105 6.56 5.73 -17.48
N HIS A 106 7.11 6.81 -16.97
CA HIS A 106 8.51 7.15 -17.18
C HIS A 106 9.23 7.29 -15.84
N GLU A 107 10.50 6.90 -15.80
CA GLU A 107 11.32 7.09 -14.62
C GLU A 107 11.62 8.57 -14.42
N SER A 108 11.43 9.05 -13.20
CA SER A 108 11.81 10.41 -12.80
C SER A 108 13.32 10.59 -12.91
N GLN A 109 13.74 11.76 -13.40
CA GLN A 109 15.15 12.17 -13.40
C GLN A 109 15.58 12.78 -12.07
N GLY A 110 14.68 12.80 -11.10
CA GLY A 110 14.97 13.26 -9.75
C GLY A 110 15.99 12.40 -9.03
N ILE A 111 16.38 12.85 -7.85
CA ILE A 111 17.37 12.17 -7.00
C ILE A 111 16.85 10.85 -6.41
N THR A 112 15.53 10.68 -6.32
CA THR A 112 14.86 9.46 -5.82
C THR A 112 14.39 8.58 -6.97
N THR A 113 14.44 7.26 -6.80
CA THR A 113 13.89 6.33 -7.79
C THR A 113 12.37 6.33 -7.72
N SER A 114 11.73 6.88 -8.75
CA SER A 114 10.28 6.95 -8.88
C SER A 114 9.82 6.82 -10.32
N SER A 115 8.64 6.23 -10.51
CA SER A 115 7.95 6.21 -11.81
C SER A 115 6.79 7.20 -11.79
N VAL A 116 6.70 8.02 -12.84
CA VAL A 116 5.61 8.98 -13.05
C VAL A 116 4.70 8.49 -14.15
N ILE A 117 3.41 8.45 -13.86
CA ILE A 117 2.32 8.13 -14.78
C ILE A 117 1.53 9.42 -14.97
N ASP A 118 1.62 10.03 -16.13
CA ASP A 118 0.93 11.27 -16.45
C ASP A 118 -0.52 11.03 -16.93
N ARG A 119 -1.29 12.10 -17.10
CA ARG A 119 -2.68 12.05 -17.56
C ARG A 119 -2.84 11.31 -18.88
N LYS A 120 -1.92 11.48 -19.83
CA LYS A 120 -1.97 10.84 -21.14
C LYS A 120 -1.79 9.33 -21.04
N ALA A 121 -0.86 8.88 -20.20
CA ALA A 121 -0.67 7.46 -19.93
C ALA A 121 -1.93 6.86 -19.29
N ILE A 122 -2.57 7.57 -18.33
CA ILE A 122 -3.83 7.14 -17.69
C ILE A 122 -4.96 7.06 -18.74
N GLU A 123 -5.15 8.10 -19.58
CA GLU A 123 -6.16 8.10 -20.64
C GLU A 123 -5.92 6.99 -21.65
N HIS A 124 -4.68 6.71 -21.95
CA HIS A 124 -4.35 5.62 -22.87
C HIS A 124 -4.58 4.26 -22.24
N LEU A 125 -4.21 4.05 -20.98
CA LEU A 125 -4.42 2.77 -20.28
C LEU A 125 -5.91 2.44 -20.12
N GLN A 126 -6.77 3.44 -19.94
CA GLN A 126 -8.22 3.33 -19.71
C GLN A 126 -8.55 2.46 -18.49
N PRO A 127 -8.02 2.81 -17.32
CA PRO A 127 -8.18 1.98 -16.14
C PRO A 127 -9.65 1.94 -15.68
N SER A 128 -10.09 0.81 -15.13
CA SER A 128 -11.34 0.66 -14.37
C SER A 128 -11.11 0.98 -12.90
N SER A 129 -9.90 0.71 -12.40
CA SER A 129 -9.47 1.00 -11.05
C SER A 129 -8.02 1.47 -11.01
N PHE A 130 -7.60 1.99 -9.86
CA PHE A 130 -6.21 2.40 -9.65
C PHE A 130 -5.22 1.25 -9.83
N THR A 131 -5.64 0.01 -9.56
CA THR A 131 -4.81 -1.20 -9.70
C THR A 131 -4.25 -1.36 -11.11
N ASP A 132 -5.01 -0.96 -12.14
CA ASP A 132 -4.60 -1.09 -13.54
C ASP A 132 -3.35 -0.26 -13.85
N LEU A 133 -3.15 0.87 -13.13
CA LEU A 133 -1.97 1.75 -13.30
C LEU A 133 -0.66 1.04 -12.93
N LEU A 134 -0.72 0.03 -12.05
CA LEU A 134 0.47 -0.68 -11.60
C LEU A 134 1.11 -1.54 -12.72
N SER A 135 0.35 -1.89 -13.76
CA SER A 135 0.87 -2.60 -14.93
C SER A 135 1.92 -1.79 -15.70
N LEU A 136 1.91 -0.46 -15.57
CA LEU A 136 2.88 0.44 -16.21
C LEU A 136 4.21 0.53 -15.47
N LEU A 137 4.29 0.06 -14.22
CA LEU A 137 5.51 0.10 -13.42
C LEU A 137 6.47 -1.04 -13.81
N PRO A 138 7.80 -0.87 -13.63
CA PRO A 138 8.74 -1.99 -13.76
C PRO A 138 8.33 -3.15 -12.85
N GLY A 139 8.25 -4.35 -13.42
CA GLY A 139 7.77 -5.54 -12.70
C GLY A 139 6.25 -5.72 -12.68
N GLY A 140 5.48 -4.73 -13.13
CA GLY A 140 4.02 -4.79 -13.23
C GLY A 140 3.55 -5.71 -14.36
N THR A 141 2.34 -6.27 -14.22
CA THR A 141 1.66 -7.07 -15.23
C THR A 141 0.17 -6.72 -15.24
N THR A 142 -0.46 -6.82 -16.40
CA THR A 142 -1.91 -6.64 -16.53
C THR A 142 -2.64 -7.76 -15.80
N GLN A 143 -3.42 -7.40 -14.79
CA GLN A 143 -4.28 -8.33 -14.08
C GLN A 143 -5.67 -8.38 -14.73
N LEU A 144 -6.36 -9.51 -14.62
CA LEU A 144 -7.81 -9.52 -14.87
C LEU A 144 -8.48 -8.67 -13.79
N PRO A 145 -9.48 -7.85 -14.13
CA PRO A 145 -10.15 -7.03 -13.14
C PRO A 145 -10.90 -7.93 -12.15
N ASP A 146 -10.34 -8.13 -10.98
CA ASP A 146 -11.04 -8.71 -9.84
C ASP A 146 -11.36 -7.58 -8.87
N LEU A 147 -12.53 -6.98 -9.03
CA LEU A 147 -13.00 -5.87 -8.20
C LEU A 147 -13.90 -6.33 -7.05
N THR A 148 -14.12 -7.63 -6.89
CA THR A 148 -14.88 -8.17 -5.74
C THR A 148 -13.99 -8.46 -4.54
N ASN A 149 -12.68 -8.64 -4.75
CA ASN A 149 -11.70 -8.74 -3.68
C ASN A 149 -10.99 -7.42 -3.42
N ALA A 150 -10.53 -7.18 -2.19
CA ALA A 150 -9.74 -6.00 -1.86
C ALA A 150 -8.40 -6.00 -2.62
N ASN A 151 -8.10 -4.90 -3.27
CA ASN A 151 -6.88 -4.74 -4.09
C ASN A 151 -5.86 -3.87 -3.38
N THR A 152 -4.78 -4.45 -2.90
CA THR A 152 -3.70 -3.76 -2.21
C THR A 152 -2.40 -3.77 -3.01
N ILE A 153 -1.62 -2.68 -2.89
CA ILE A 153 -0.37 -2.53 -3.64
C ILE A 153 0.77 -3.34 -3.01
N ARG A 154 1.62 -3.91 -3.85
CA ARG A 154 2.92 -4.49 -3.46
C ARG A 154 4.01 -3.92 -4.34
N LEU A 155 5.02 -3.33 -3.73
CA LEU A 155 6.14 -2.71 -4.44
C LEU A 155 7.40 -3.57 -4.29
N ARG A 156 8.14 -3.77 -5.40
CA ARG A 156 9.44 -4.47 -5.41
C ARG A 156 9.41 -5.83 -4.73
N GLN A 157 8.44 -6.66 -5.07
CA GLN A 157 8.20 -7.92 -4.36
C GLN A 157 7.80 -9.04 -5.30
N ALA A 158 8.40 -10.20 -5.15
CA ALA A 158 8.04 -11.42 -5.85
C ALA A 158 6.98 -12.20 -5.06
N GLY A 159 5.75 -12.24 -5.59
CA GLY A 159 4.63 -12.95 -4.98
C GLY A 159 4.22 -12.39 -3.60
N SER A 160 3.46 -13.15 -2.82
CA SER A 160 3.09 -12.83 -1.45
C SER A 160 3.63 -13.89 -0.48
N GLY A 161 4.07 -13.45 0.71
CA GLY A 161 4.55 -14.34 1.77
C GLY A 161 3.44 -15.08 2.53
N GLY A 162 2.19 -14.80 2.19
CA GLY A 162 1.03 -15.17 3.00
C GLY A 162 0.71 -14.09 4.05
N SER A 163 -0.48 -14.16 4.64
CA SER A 163 -1.02 -13.13 5.55
C SER A 163 -0.14 -12.87 6.79
N ASN A 164 0.64 -13.86 7.22
CA ASN A 164 1.46 -13.76 8.43
C ASN A 164 2.86 -13.16 8.19
N TYR A 165 3.27 -12.92 6.94
CA TYR A 165 4.62 -12.43 6.63
C TYR A 165 4.62 -11.10 5.89
N ASP A 166 3.58 -10.78 5.16
CA ASP A 166 3.59 -9.67 4.20
C ASP A 166 2.89 -8.43 4.75
N VAL A 167 3.68 -7.47 5.21
CA VAL A 167 3.20 -6.16 5.66
C VAL A 167 3.47 -5.06 4.63
N SER A 168 3.90 -5.41 3.41
CA SER A 168 4.36 -4.45 2.40
C SER A 168 3.25 -3.51 1.93
N ALA A 169 2.04 -4.02 1.75
CA ALA A 169 0.91 -3.21 1.30
C ALA A 169 0.47 -2.21 2.38
N MET A 170 0.44 -2.63 3.66
CA MET A 170 0.19 -1.74 4.81
C MET A 170 1.28 -0.68 4.95
N GLY A 171 2.53 -1.02 4.58
CA GLY A 171 3.66 -0.12 4.61
C GLY A 171 3.78 0.82 3.41
N THR A 172 2.86 0.79 2.45
CA THR A 172 2.84 1.72 1.32
C THR A 172 1.93 2.90 1.62
N LEU A 173 2.49 4.11 1.59
CA LEU A 173 1.78 5.34 1.87
C LEU A 173 1.13 5.90 0.59
N PHE A 174 -0.17 6.09 0.60
CA PHE A 174 -0.90 6.84 -0.44
C PHE A 174 -1.10 8.28 0.01
N VAL A 175 -0.77 9.23 -0.86
CA VAL A 175 -0.91 10.67 -0.60
C VAL A 175 -1.68 11.29 -1.75
N ALA A 176 -2.87 11.80 -1.49
CA ALA A 176 -3.69 12.51 -2.48
C ALA A 176 -3.63 14.03 -2.22
N ASP A 177 -3.12 14.79 -3.19
CA ASP A 177 -2.93 16.25 -3.12
C ASP A 177 -2.24 16.73 -1.83
N GLY A 178 -1.24 15.97 -1.35
CA GLY A 178 -0.45 16.26 -0.15
C GLY A 178 -1.00 15.67 1.17
N ILE A 179 -2.18 15.05 1.14
CA ILE A 179 -2.83 14.46 2.32
C ILE A 179 -2.70 12.94 2.31
N PRO A 180 -2.18 12.29 3.36
CA PRO A 180 -2.11 10.84 3.46
C PRO A 180 -3.51 10.20 3.54
N MET A 181 -3.70 9.10 2.81
CA MET A 181 -4.85 8.21 2.95
C MET A 181 -4.57 7.26 4.11
N ASN A 182 -5.30 7.40 5.20
CA ASN A 182 -5.06 6.67 6.44
C ASN A 182 -6.10 5.57 6.65
N THR A 183 -5.66 4.37 7.02
CA THR A 183 -6.49 3.18 7.30
C THR A 183 -6.19 2.57 8.67
N ASN A 184 -5.41 3.26 9.54
CA ASN A 184 -4.98 2.71 10.83
C ASN A 184 -6.15 2.48 11.81
N ALA A 185 -7.25 3.25 11.67
CA ALA A 185 -8.44 3.11 12.49
C ALA A 185 -9.45 2.08 11.95
N ASN A 186 -9.17 1.44 10.80
CA ASN A 186 -10.07 0.45 10.23
C ASN A 186 -9.95 -0.86 11.01
N MET A 187 -11.11 -1.33 11.51
CA MET A 187 -11.24 -2.55 12.33
C MET A 187 -12.40 -3.44 11.84
N GLN A 188 -13.01 -3.06 10.70
CA GLN A 188 -14.21 -3.70 10.17
C GLN A 188 -13.87 -5.04 9.52
N ILE A 189 -13.86 -6.08 10.33
CA ILE A 189 -13.62 -7.47 9.91
C ILE A 189 -14.54 -8.40 10.68
N VAL A 190 -15.11 -9.40 10.02
CA VAL A 190 -15.84 -10.48 10.68
C VAL A 190 -14.81 -11.49 11.22
N LYS A 191 -14.42 -11.36 12.47
CA LYS A 191 -13.36 -12.20 13.10
C LYS A 191 -13.69 -13.68 13.10
N GLN A 192 -14.95 -14.03 13.23
CA GLN A 192 -15.39 -15.43 13.24
C GLN A 192 -15.23 -16.11 11.87
N ALA A 193 -15.40 -15.36 10.77
CA ALA A 193 -15.20 -15.89 9.42
C ALA A 193 -13.71 -16.03 9.07
N SER A 194 -12.82 -15.28 9.73
CA SER A 194 -11.38 -15.27 9.45
C SER A 194 -10.63 -16.51 9.99
N ASN A 195 -11.28 -17.41 10.70
CA ASN A 195 -10.68 -18.67 11.21
C ASN A 195 -10.40 -19.73 10.12
N GLY A 196 -10.31 -19.28 8.86
CA GLY A 196 -9.56 -20.00 7.84
C GLY A 196 -10.17 -21.30 7.35
N THR A 197 -11.47 -21.38 7.18
CA THR A 197 -11.99 -22.40 6.29
C THR A 197 -11.54 -22.05 4.89
N VAL A 198 -10.61 -22.85 4.34
CA VAL A 198 -10.15 -22.69 2.96
C VAL A 198 -11.37 -22.65 2.04
N GLY A 199 -11.61 -21.52 1.40
CA GLY A 199 -12.76 -21.32 0.50
C GLY A 199 -13.87 -20.41 1.02
N ASP A 200 -13.70 -19.73 2.18
CA ASP A 200 -14.63 -18.70 2.60
C ASP A 200 -14.39 -17.42 1.76
N PRO A 201 -15.32 -17.04 0.85
CA PRO A 201 -15.16 -15.89 -0.02
C PRO A 201 -15.03 -14.57 0.75
N ASP A 202 -15.54 -14.51 1.98
CA ASP A 202 -15.54 -13.30 2.81
C ASP A 202 -14.14 -12.93 3.32
N ALA A 203 -13.22 -13.89 3.41
CA ALA A 203 -11.85 -13.66 3.88
C ALA A 203 -11.03 -12.76 2.93
N GLY A 204 -11.34 -12.74 1.63
CA GLY A 204 -10.67 -11.92 0.62
C GLY A 204 -11.17 -10.47 0.54
N ARG A 205 -12.31 -10.16 1.16
CA ARG A 205 -12.98 -8.86 1.05
C ARG A 205 -12.46 -7.83 2.04
N SER A 206 -11.88 -8.27 3.16
CA SER A 206 -11.33 -7.37 4.17
C SER A 206 -9.94 -6.86 3.79
N HIS A 207 -9.73 -5.55 3.96
CA HIS A 207 -8.43 -4.89 3.82
C HIS A 207 -7.90 -4.34 5.14
N VAL A 208 -8.51 -4.70 6.26
CA VAL A 208 -8.07 -4.30 7.60
C VAL A 208 -6.64 -4.81 7.84
N THR A 209 -5.75 -3.93 8.31
CA THR A 209 -4.30 -4.15 8.46
C THR A 209 -3.54 -4.50 7.17
N SER A 210 -4.18 -4.34 6.01
CA SER A 210 -3.59 -4.67 4.70
C SER A 210 -3.30 -3.44 3.82
N GLY A 211 -3.50 -2.21 4.33
CA GLY A 211 -3.26 -0.96 3.61
C GLY A 211 -4.49 -0.44 2.85
N VAL A 212 -4.25 0.42 1.86
CA VAL A 212 -5.32 1.09 1.11
C VAL A 212 -5.89 0.15 0.06
N ASP A 213 -7.22 0.01 0.04
CA ASP A 213 -7.93 -0.68 -1.03
C ASP A 213 -8.05 0.22 -2.26
N MET A 214 -7.30 -0.12 -3.30
CA MET A 214 -7.22 0.65 -4.54
C MET A 214 -8.51 0.65 -5.36
N ARG A 215 -9.47 -0.25 -5.08
CA ARG A 215 -10.79 -0.22 -5.72
C ARG A 215 -11.53 1.08 -5.44
N SER A 216 -11.30 1.67 -4.26
CA SER A 216 -11.94 2.91 -3.80
C SER A 216 -11.41 4.18 -4.47
N ILE A 217 -10.33 4.11 -5.27
CA ILE A 217 -9.67 5.28 -5.87
C ILE A 217 -10.11 5.41 -7.33
N PRO A 218 -10.91 6.45 -7.69
CA PRO A 218 -11.27 6.75 -9.08
C PRO A 218 -10.07 7.31 -9.84
N THR A 219 -9.93 6.98 -11.12
CA THR A 219 -8.77 7.38 -11.95
C THR A 219 -9.04 8.57 -12.86
N ASP A 220 -10.30 8.96 -13.05
CA ASP A 220 -10.71 9.96 -14.03
C ASP A 220 -10.31 11.39 -13.66
N ASN A 221 -10.28 11.68 -12.36
CA ASN A 221 -9.88 12.98 -11.83
C ASN A 221 -8.37 13.11 -11.56
N ILE A 222 -7.57 12.05 -11.84
CA ILE A 222 -6.13 12.07 -11.62
C ILE A 222 -5.42 12.78 -12.79
N GLU A 223 -4.54 13.72 -12.46
CA GLU A 223 -3.64 14.39 -13.41
C GLU A 223 -2.32 13.62 -13.55
N SER A 224 -1.75 13.17 -12.45
CA SER A 224 -0.56 12.34 -12.44
C SER A 224 -0.47 11.48 -11.19
N VAL A 225 0.23 10.36 -11.32
CA VAL A 225 0.62 9.49 -10.20
C VAL A 225 2.14 9.36 -10.23
N GLU A 226 2.78 9.61 -9.10
CA GLU A 226 4.18 9.30 -8.89
C GLU A 226 4.32 8.20 -7.86
N VAL A 227 5.00 7.11 -8.21
CA VAL A 227 5.25 5.98 -7.31
C VAL A 227 6.73 5.99 -6.94
N ILE A 228 7.04 6.48 -5.74
CA ILE A 228 8.38 6.49 -5.16
C ILE A 228 8.64 5.12 -4.56
N ARG A 229 9.50 4.33 -5.20
CA ARG A 229 9.87 2.97 -4.76
C ARG A 229 11.15 2.97 -3.95
N GLY A 230 12.01 3.96 -4.18
CA GLY A 230 13.27 4.14 -3.48
C GLY A 230 13.15 4.84 -2.12
N ILE A 231 14.17 5.61 -1.78
CA ILE A 231 14.23 6.36 -0.51
C ILE A 231 13.45 7.68 -0.66
N ALA A 232 12.24 7.70 -0.14
CA ALA A 232 11.36 8.87 -0.21
C ALA A 232 11.87 10.03 0.67
N PRO A 233 11.55 11.31 0.36
CA PRO A 233 11.83 12.45 1.22
C PRO A 233 11.29 12.27 2.65
N VAL A 234 11.96 12.90 3.64
CA VAL A 234 11.60 12.71 5.08
C VAL A 234 10.26 13.33 5.47
N GLU A 235 9.68 14.19 4.63
CA GLU A 235 8.32 14.69 4.83
C GLU A 235 7.26 13.58 4.81
N TYR A 236 7.56 12.43 4.18
CA TYR A 236 6.71 11.27 4.16
C TYR A 236 7.15 10.25 5.21
N GLY A 237 6.24 9.84 6.07
CA GLY A 237 6.50 8.91 7.17
C GLY A 237 5.35 7.95 7.41
N ASP A 238 5.48 7.10 8.44
CA ASP A 238 4.54 6.03 8.75
C ASP A 238 4.39 5.04 7.58
N MET A 239 5.53 4.61 7.04
CA MET A 239 5.63 3.71 5.89
C MET A 239 6.88 2.85 5.99
N SER A 240 6.88 1.69 5.32
CA SER A 240 8.04 0.80 5.21
C SER A 240 8.34 0.37 3.77
N SER A 241 7.40 0.55 2.82
CA SER A 241 7.57 0.10 1.43
C SER A 241 7.87 1.24 0.46
N GLY A 242 6.93 2.14 0.25
CA GLY A 242 7.10 3.26 -0.68
C GLY A 242 5.97 4.27 -0.56
N VAL A 243 5.94 5.24 -1.48
CA VAL A 243 4.93 6.30 -1.49
C VAL A 243 4.27 6.38 -2.86
N VAL A 244 2.95 6.47 -2.87
CA VAL A 244 2.13 6.74 -4.06
C VAL A 244 1.57 8.15 -3.94
N LEU A 245 2.08 9.07 -4.73
CA LEU A 245 1.64 10.46 -4.80
C LEU A 245 0.62 10.62 -5.91
N ILE A 246 -0.59 11.00 -5.56
CA ILE A 246 -1.70 11.22 -6.49
C ILE A 246 -1.94 12.72 -6.57
N LYS A 247 -1.71 13.29 -7.74
CA LYS A 247 -2.08 14.67 -8.05
C LYS A 247 -3.35 14.66 -8.89
N ARG A 248 -4.38 15.36 -8.44
CA ARG A 248 -5.67 15.42 -9.12
C ARG A 248 -5.83 16.70 -9.96
N LYS A 249 -6.71 16.68 -10.95
CA LYS A 249 -6.99 17.83 -11.83
C LYS A 249 -7.46 19.04 -11.02
N LEU A 250 -6.83 20.19 -11.24
CA LEU A 250 -7.20 21.46 -10.63
C LEU A 250 -6.93 22.58 -11.64
N LYS A 251 -7.73 22.63 -12.69
CA LYS A 251 -7.66 23.60 -13.80
C LYS A 251 -8.99 23.71 -14.51
N ALA A 252 -9.22 24.79 -15.25
CA ALA A 252 -10.35 24.88 -16.14
C ALA A 252 -10.30 23.76 -17.19
N THR A 253 -11.38 23.00 -17.32
CA THR A 253 -11.56 21.95 -18.31
C THR A 253 -12.94 22.05 -18.94
N PRO A 254 -13.14 21.64 -20.20
CA PRO A 254 -14.47 21.46 -20.76
C PRO A 254 -15.26 20.43 -19.93
N PHE A 255 -16.55 20.28 -20.22
CA PHE A 255 -17.29 19.17 -19.65
C PHE A 255 -16.75 17.86 -20.21
N GLU A 256 -16.30 17.00 -19.30
CA GLU A 256 -15.77 15.67 -19.62
C GLU A 256 -16.79 14.61 -19.22
N ALA A 257 -17.08 13.67 -20.12
CA ALA A 257 -17.87 12.49 -19.80
C ALA A 257 -17.16 11.25 -20.36
N ARG A 258 -17.11 10.20 -19.55
CA ARG A 258 -16.50 8.91 -19.92
C ARG A 258 -17.47 7.78 -19.65
N PHE A 259 -17.65 6.93 -20.63
CA PHE A 259 -18.33 5.65 -20.51
C PHE A 259 -17.37 4.53 -20.89
N LYS A 260 -17.18 3.57 -20.02
CA LYS A 260 -16.42 2.35 -20.29
C LYS A 260 -17.28 1.13 -20.00
N ALA A 261 -17.21 0.14 -20.86
CA ALA A 261 -17.82 -1.16 -20.66
C ALA A 261 -16.84 -2.26 -21.06
N ASP A 262 -16.68 -3.24 -20.22
CA ASP A 262 -15.91 -4.45 -20.47
C ASP A 262 -16.66 -5.68 -19.95
N SER A 263 -16.04 -6.85 -20.05
CA SER A 263 -16.66 -8.10 -19.62
C SER A 263 -17.01 -8.16 -18.13
N TYR A 264 -16.33 -7.38 -17.29
CA TYR A 264 -16.44 -7.45 -15.83
C TYR A 264 -16.99 -6.17 -15.22
N SER A 265 -16.93 -5.05 -15.93
CA SER A 265 -17.29 -3.74 -15.34
C SER A 265 -17.95 -2.77 -16.31
N LYS A 266 -18.72 -1.86 -15.74
CA LYS A 266 -19.27 -0.67 -16.38
C LYS A 266 -18.90 0.55 -15.57
N LEU A 267 -18.33 1.56 -16.19
CA LEU A 267 -17.88 2.79 -15.54
C LEU A 267 -18.49 4.00 -16.24
N LEU A 268 -18.99 4.93 -15.44
CA LEU A 268 -19.49 6.23 -15.87
C LEU A 268 -18.74 7.31 -15.10
N TYR A 269 -18.24 8.31 -15.79
CA TYR A 269 -17.65 9.50 -15.18
C TYR A 269 -18.21 10.77 -15.82
N ALA A 270 -18.40 11.80 -15.03
CA ALA A 270 -18.68 13.16 -15.48
C ALA A 270 -17.89 14.18 -14.66
N GLY A 271 -17.30 15.16 -15.31
CA GLY A 271 -16.51 16.19 -14.63
C GLY A 271 -16.44 17.50 -15.40
N LYS A 272 -16.16 18.60 -14.65
CA LYS A 272 -15.94 19.93 -15.23
C LYS A 272 -15.03 20.77 -14.35
N GLY A 273 -14.10 21.48 -14.99
CA GLY A 273 -13.30 22.52 -14.36
C GLY A 273 -13.82 23.90 -14.74
N ILE A 274 -14.10 24.75 -13.76
CA ILE A 274 -14.66 26.09 -13.92
C ILE A 274 -13.64 27.10 -13.38
N GLU A 275 -13.41 28.18 -14.09
CA GLU A 275 -12.57 29.30 -13.66
C GLU A 275 -13.45 30.55 -13.49
N LEU A 276 -13.42 31.10 -12.29
CA LEU A 276 -14.20 32.28 -11.88
C LEU A 276 -13.23 33.34 -11.31
N GLY A 277 -12.58 34.08 -12.21
CA GLY A 277 -11.52 34.99 -11.83
C GLY A 277 -10.29 34.26 -11.32
N SER A 278 -9.89 34.41 -10.05
CA SER A 278 -8.79 33.67 -9.42
C SER A 278 -9.22 32.32 -8.89
N LEU A 279 -10.52 32.09 -8.69
CA LEU A 279 -11.05 30.84 -8.16
C LEU A 279 -11.19 29.80 -9.25
N ILE A 280 -10.54 28.67 -9.07
CA ILE A 280 -10.67 27.46 -9.91
C ILE A 280 -11.48 26.43 -9.11
N VAL A 281 -12.51 25.87 -9.74
CA VAL A 281 -13.34 24.80 -9.15
C VAL A 281 -13.40 23.62 -10.11
N ASN A 282 -13.05 22.42 -9.62
CA ASN A 282 -13.21 21.16 -10.35
C ASN A 282 -14.23 20.27 -9.65
N LEU A 283 -15.22 19.83 -10.39
CA LEU A 283 -16.23 18.88 -9.94
C LEU A 283 -16.08 17.56 -10.68
N GLY A 284 -16.31 16.45 -10.00
CA GLY A 284 -16.25 15.11 -10.59
C GLY A 284 -17.23 14.15 -9.93
N LEU A 285 -17.85 13.30 -10.74
CA LEU A 285 -18.72 12.21 -10.31
C LEU A 285 -18.32 10.95 -11.07
N ASP A 286 -18.12 9.83 -10.36
CA ASP A 286 -17.75 8.52 -10.91
C ASP A 286 -18.69 7.46 -10.36
N TYR A 287 -19.15 6.56 -11.22
CA TYR A 287 -19.89 5.37 -10.85
C TYR A 287 -19.30 4.14 -11.54
N LEU A 288 -19.04 3.11 -10.78
CA LEU A 288 -18.53 1.81 -11.23
C LEU A 288 -19.46 0.71 -10.75
N ASP A 289 -19.85 -0.19 -11.66
CA ASP A 289 -20.53 -1.45 -11.39
C ASP A 289 -19.68 -2.59 -11.92
N ALA A 290 -19.23 -3.50 -11.04
CA ALA A 290 -18.32 -4.58 -11.38
C ALA A 290 -18.77 -5.92 -10.80
N LYS A 291 -18.35 -7.02 -11.46
CA LYS A 291 -18.65 -8.39 -11.09
C LYS A 291 -17.38 -9.25 -11.14
N ALA A 292 -17.29 -10.27 -10.32
CA ALA A 292 -16.21 -11.25 -10.37
C ALA A 292 -16.32 -12.16 -11.62
N ASP A 293 -17.51 -12.61 -11.92
CA ASP A 293 -17.87 -13.35 -13.13
C ASP A 293 -19.08 -12.68 -13.78
N PRO A 294 -19.00 -12.31 -15.08
CA PRO A 294 -20.11 -11.69 -15.79
C PRO A 294 -21.40 -12.53 -15.79
N ARG A 295 -21.26 -13.84 -15.61
CA ARG A 295 -22.39 -14.79 -15.58
C ARG A 295 -23.06 -14.90 -14.20
N ASP A 296 -22.37 -14.43 -13.16
CA ASP A 296 -22.87 -14.44 -11.79
C ASP A 296 -23.49 -13.08 -11.44
N PRO A 297 -24.84 -12.98 -11.39
CA PRO A 297 -25.50 -11.75 -10.99
C PRO A 297 -25.49 -11.52 -9.47
N MET A 298 -25.10 -12.54 -8.69
CA MET A 298 -25.23 -12.55 -7.24
C MET A 298 -24.01 -11.95 -6.52
N ASN A 299 -22.87 -11.84 -7.22
CA ASN A 299 -21.63 -11.32 -6.67
C ASN A 299 -21.24 -10.04 -7.42
N ASN A 300 -21.37 -8.89 -6.79
CA ASN A 300 -21.09 -7.62 -7.41
C ASN A 300 -20.43 -6.60 -6.43
N TYR A 301 -19.70 -5.67 -7.01
CA TYR A 301 -19.09 -4.53 -6.36
C TYR A 301 -19.53 -3.24 -7.06
N LYS A 302 -19.93 -2.24 -6.30
CA LYS A 302 -20.30 -0.92 -6.83
C LYS A 302 -19.52 0.16 -6.11
N ARG A 303 -19.10 1.18 -6.87
CA ARG A 303 -18.46 2.38 -6.33
C ARG A 303 -19.17 3.63 -6.84
N LEU A 304 -19.38 4.57 -5.93
CA LEU A 304 -19.84 5.93 -6.26
C LEU A 304 -18.86 6.91 -5.63
N THR A 305 -18.30 7.81 -6.43
CA THR A 305 -17.47 8.89 -5.89
C THR A 305 -17.95 10.24 -6.37
N ALA A 306 -17.94 11.22 -5.48
CA ALA A 306 -18.20 12.62 -5.81
C ALA A 306 -17.05 13.46 -5.23
N SER A 307 -16.56 14.44 -6.01
CA SER A 307 -15.44 15.27 -5.59
C SER A 307 -15.62 16.72 -6.03
N ALA A 308 -15.24 17.63 -5.12
CA ALA A 308 -15.12 19.05 -5.39
C ALA A 308 -13.75 19.53 -4.94
N ARG A 309 -13.00 20.16 -5.85
CA ARG A 309 -11.69 20.74 -5.58
C ARG A 309 -11.70 22.20 -5.95
N MET A 310 -11.13 23.02 -5.07
CA MET A 310 -11.11 24.47 -5.20
C MET A 310 -9.70 24.99 -4.97
N GLN A 311 -9.32 26.02 -5.71
CA GLN A 311 -8.09 26.78 -5.48
C GLN A 311 -8.36 28.25 -5.70
N ASP A 312 -7.82 29.07 -4.81
CA ASP A 312 -7.77 30.52 -4.97
C ASP A 312 -6.42 31.09 -4.51
N GLU A 313 -6.08 32.28 -4.98
CA GLU A 313 -4.86 32.99 -4.61
C GLU A 313 -5.17 34.41 -4.21
N TRP A 314 -4.60 34.84 -3.07
CA TRP A 314 -4.77 36.20 -2.55
C TRP A 314 -3.41 36.84 -2.24
N GLN A 315 -3.33 38.15 -2.41
CA GLN A 315 -2.22 38.94 -1.91
C GLN A 315 -2.53 39.33 -0.46
N VAL A 316 -1.68 38.90 0.50
CA VAL A 316 -1.79 39.20 1.92
C VAL A 316 -0.56 39.98 2.36
N GLY A 317 -0.68 41.30 2.42
CA GLY A 317 0.48 42.19 2.65
C GLY A 317 1.57 41.96 1.60
N ASN A 318 2.79 41.66 2.04
CA ASN A 318 3.93 41.37 1.16
C ASN A 318 4.14 39.85 0.92
N ALA A 319 3.07 39.08 0.88
CA ALA A 319 3.08 37.65 0.60
C ALA A 319 1.88 37.23 -0.25
N ARG A 320 2.05 36.16 -1.03
CA ARG A 320 0.99 35.49 -1.77
C ARG A 320 0.52 34.29 -0.99
N LEU A 321 -0.76 34.21 -0.70
CA LEU A 321 -1.41 33.07 -0.06
C LEU A 321 -2.20 32.28 -1.11
N ARG A 322 -1.83 31.03 -1.33
CA ARG A 322 -2.59 30.09 -2.15
C ARG A 322 -3.36 29.15 -1.23
N TRP A 323 -4.66 29.13 -1.40
CA TRP A 323 -5.54 28.20 -0.70
C TRP A 323 -6.04 27.12 -1.65
N ARG A 324 -6.03 25.87 -1.17
CA ARG A 324 -6.64 24.72 -1.85
C ARG A 324 -7.58 24.01 -0.88
N SER A 325 -8.72 23.56 -1.39
CA SER A 325 -9.69 22.78 -0.62
C SER A 325 -10.19 21.61 -1.45
N ASN A 326 -10.28 20.43 -0.84
CA ASN A 326 -10.87 19.26 -1.45
C ASN A 326 -11.96 18.72 -0.54
N ILE A 327 -13.07 18.32 -1.14
CA ILE A 327 -14.18 17.61 -0.50
C ILE A 327 -14.45 16.40 -1.36
N ASP A 328 -14.29 15.21 -0.79
CA ASP A 328 -14.40 13.94 -1.50
C ASP A 328 -15.33 13.00 -0.76
N TYR A 329 -16.32 12.47 -1.44
CA TYR A 329 -17.14 11.35 -0.99
C TYR A 329 -16.79 10.11 -1.82
N THR A 330 -16.62 8.97 -1.14
CA THR A 330 -16.43 7.65 -1.75
C THR A 330 -17.34 6.65 -1.06
N GLY A 331 -18.27 6.06 -1.81
CA GLY A 331 -19.09 4.94 -1.39
C GLY A 331 -18.70 3.67 -2.16
N SER A 332 -18.50 2.55 -1.46
CA SER A 332 -18.29 1.21 -2.05
C SER A 332 -19.28 0.23 -1.43
N PHE A 333 -19.81 -0.65 -2.26
CA PHE A 333 -20.85 -1.60 -1.88
C PHE A 333 -20.53 -2.95 -2.48
N ASP A 334 -20.28 -3.94 -1.63
CA ASP A 334 -20.15 -5.35 -1.99
C ASP A 334 -21.46 -6.06 -1.64
N ASP A 335 -21.96 -6.90 -2.53
CA ASP A 335 -23.15 -7.73 -2.31
C ASP A 335 -22.90 -9.11 -2.91
N GLU A 336 -22.99 -10.14 -2.08
CA GLU A 336 -22.86 -11.53 -2.48
C GLU A 336 -23.99 -12.35 -1.90
N LYS A 337 -24.59 -13.17 -2.75
CA LYS A 337 -25.63 -14.14 -2.41
C LYS A 337 -25.32 -15.45 -3.11
N HIS A 338 -25.75 -16.54 -2.54
CA HIS A 338 -25.68 -17.83 -3.20
C HIS A 338 -26.92 -18.08 -4.05
N ASP A 339 -26.74 -18.79 -5.16
CA ASP A 339 -27.84 -19.20 -6.00
C ASP A 339 -28.74 -20.22 -5.24
N PRO A 340 -30.00 -19.88 -4.95
CA PRO A 340 -30.89 -20.74 -4.15
C PRO A 340 -31.24 -22.06 -4.83
N GLU A 341 -31.00 -22.21 -6.14
CA GLU A 341 -31.32 -23.45 -6.88
C GLU A 341 -30.14 -24.43 -6.88
N ILE A 342 -28.92 -23.98 -6.67
CA ILE A 342 -27.72 -24.78 -6.86
C ILE A 342 -27.06 -25.19 -5.53
N LEU A 343 -27.18 -24.42 -4.47
CA LEU A 343 -26.43 -24.61 -3.23
C LEU A 343 -27.30 -24.99 -2.02
N LYS A 344 -26.75 -25.88 -1.17
CA LYS A 344 -27.33 -26.20 0.14
C LYS A 344 -27.37 -25.00 1.10
N GLN A 345 -26.51 -23.99 0.88
CA GLN A 345 -26.37 -22.78 1.71
C GLN A 345 -27.08 -21.58 1.06
N LYS A 346 -28.29 -21.81 0.56
CA LYS A 346 -29.13 -20.81 -0.11
C LYS A 346 -29.43 -19.56 0.73
N ASP A 347 -29.32 -19.67 2.05
CA ASP A 347 -29.61 -18.58 2.98
C ASP A 347 -28.36 -17.79 3.35
N ASP A 348 -27.17 -18.17 2.85
CA ASP A 348 -25.94 -17.44 3.10
C ASP A 348 -25.93 -16.15 2.28
N ALA A 349 -25.55 -15.05 2.92
CA ALA A 349 -25.45 -13.76 2.28
C ALA A 349 -24.35 -12.92 2.94
N TYR A 350 -23.65 -12.13 2.13
CA TYR A 350 -22.69 -11.13 2.58
C TYR A 350 -23.03 -9.79 1.93
N LYS A 351 -23.01 -8.73 2.72
CA LYS A 351 -23.20 -7.38 2.23
C LYS A 351 -22.28 -6.43 2.99
N SER A 352 -21.56 -5.61 2.26
CA SER A 352 -20.81 -4.55 2.90
C SER A 352 -21.12 -3.18 2.25
N SER A 353 -21.11 -2.15 3.08
CA SER A 353 -21.15 -0.77 2.65
C SER A 353 -20.00 -0.03 3.31
N TYR A 354 -19.22 0.66 2.49
CA TYR A 354 -18.12 1.49 2.92
C TYR A 354 -18.36 2.89 2.42
N ASN A 355 -18.49 3.86 3.30
CA ASN A 355 -18.70 5.25 2.95
C ASN A 355 -17.65 6.10 3.64
N ARG A 356 -17.01 6.98 2.89
CA ARG A 356 -15.97 7.89 3.36
C ARG A 356 -16.21 9.31 2.88
N LEU A 357 -16.26 10.24 3.80
CA LEU A 357 -16.22 11.68 3.53
C LEU A 357 -14.87 12.22 3.98
N SER A 358 -14.14 12.84 3.07
CA SER A 358 -12.84 13.45 3.34
C SER A 358 -12.88 14.93 2.99
N MET A 359 -12.37 15.76 3.88
CA MET A 359 -12.25 17.20 3.69
C MET A 359 -10.82 17.62 4.00
N SER A 360 -10.21 18.40 3.11
CA SER A 360 -8.85 18.87 3.32
C SER A 360 -8.65 20.30 2.85
N HIS A 361 -7.76 21.01 3.53
CA HIS A 361 -7.34 22.36 3.19
C HIS A 361 -5.82 22.44 3.21
N SER A 362 -5.26 23.10 2.21
CA SER A 362 -3.83 23.41 2.11
C SER A 362 -3.67 24.91 1.91
N MET A 363 -2.85 25.55 2.75
CA MET A 363 -2.56 26.97 2.72
C MET A 363 -1.06 27.17 2.51
N LEU A 364 -0.68 27.64 1.34
CA LEU A 364 0.72 27.93 0.97
C LEU A 364 0.98 29.43 0.97
N LEU A 365 1.78 29.89 1.90
CA LEU A 365 2.25 31.28 1.99
C LEU A 365 3.61 31.42 1.33
N ASN A 366 3.72 32.29 0.33
CA ASN A 366 4.94 32.63 -0.38
C ASN A 366 5.24 34.13 -0.23
N PRO A 367 6.32 34.55 0.46
CA PRO A 367 6.74 35.95 0.51
C PRO A 367 7.05 36.48 -0.90
N SER A 368 6.59 37.67 -1.21
CA SER A 368 6.90 38.36 -2.49
C SER A 368 8.30 38.92 -2.53
N SER A 369 8.91 39.18 -1.37
CA SER A 369 10.27 39.69 -1.26
C SER A 369 11.29 38.55 -1.21
N PRO A 370 12.47 38.75 -1.80
CA PRO A 370 13.58 37.81 -1.67
C PRO A 370 14.05 37.74 -0.20
N SER A 371 13.92 36.56 0.40
CA SER A 371 14.34 36.33 1.79
C SER A 371 14.91 34.92 1.95
N PHE A 372 15.60 34.66 3.04
CA PHE A 372 16.00 33.30 3.47
C PHE A 372 14.79 32.38 3.58
N PHE A 373 13.69 32.87 4.13
CA PHE A 373 12.42 32.18 4.19
C PHE A 373 11.70 32.22 2.82
N LYS A 374 11.32 31.05 2.26
CA LYS A 374 10.73 30.93 0.92
C LYS A 374 9.26 30.65 0.92
N SER A 375 8.81 29.74 1.81
CA SER A 375 7.40 29.40 1.90
C SER A 375 7.07 28.71 3.21
N MET A 376 5.81 28.78 3.58
CA MET A 376 5.21 27.98 4.65
C MET A 376 3.93 27.34 4.14
N ASN A 377 3.79 26.05 4.33
CA ASN A 377 2.59 25.29 3.95
C ASN A 377 1.94 24.68 5.18
N LEU A 378 0.65 24.91 5.35
CA LEU A 378 -0.19 24.25 6.35
C LEU A 378 -1.21 23.37 5.62
N ASP A 379 -1.14 22.06 5.87
CA ASP A 379 -2.10 21.07 5.40
C ASP A 379 -2.92 20.59 6.60
N VAL A 380 -4.25 20.60 6.49
CA VAL A 380 -5.17 20.04 7.48
C VAL A 380 -6.22 19.19 6.80
N ALA A 381 -6.59 18.07 7.40
CA ALA A 381 -7.63 17.20 6.87
C ALA A 381 -8.40 16.48 7.97
N ALA A 382 -9.66 16.18 7.65
CA ALA A 382 -10.52 15.32 8.43
C ALA A 382 -11.18 14.30 7.50
N THR A 383 -11.12 13.03 7.87
CA THR A 383 -11.77 11.94 7.15
C THR A 383 -12.65 11.18 8.12
N TYR A 384 -13.92 11.10 7.82
CA TYR A 384 -14.88 10.30 8.56
C TYR A 384 -15.43 9.19 7.69
N GLU A 385 -15.42 7.97 8.22
CA GLU A 385 -15.95 6.79 7.56
C GLU A 385 -17.15 6.26 8.34
N TRP A 386 -18.12 5.70 7.62
CA TRP A 386 -19.17 4.88 8.19
C TRP A 386 -19.35 3.67 7.29
N SER A 387 -18.99 2.54 7.84
CA SER A 387 -18.98 1.26 7.14
C SER A 387 -19.76 0.22 7.92
N ARG A 388 -20.44 -0.67 7.19
CA ARG A 388 -21.22 -1.73 7.77
C ARG A 388 -21.03 -3.01 6.97
N ILE A 389 -20.73 -4.08 7.67
CA ILE A 389 -20.71 -5.44 7.13
C ILE A 389 -21.90 -6.18 7.75
N GLU A 390 -22.67 -6.85 6.93
CA GLU A 390 -23.76 -7.75 7.32
C GLU A 390 -23.47 -9.12 6.72
N GLN A 391 -23.37 -10.13 7.57
CA GLN A 391 -23.15 -11.50 7.14
C GLN A 391 -24.24 -12.39 7.74
N GLN A 392 -24.86 -13.18 6.90
CA GLN A 392 -25.81 -14.22 7.29
C GLN A 392 -25.27 -15.57 6.84
N LYS A 393 -25.28 -16.54 7.75
CA LYS A 393 -24.86 -17.92 7.45
C LYS A 393 -25.84 -18.92 8.02
N SER A 394 -26.14 -19.97 7.23
CA SER A 394 -26.87 -21.14 7.65
C SER A 394 -25.91 -22.17 8.22
N ILE A 395 -26.03 -22.46 9.51
CA ILE A 395 -25.12 -23.34 10.25
C ILE A 395 -25.85 -24.66 10.49
N SER A 396 -25.14 -25.77 10.18
CA SER A 396 -25.59 -27.14 10.44
C SER A 396 -24.53 -27.88 11.25
N LEU A 397 -24.90 -28.37 12.43
CA LEU A 397 -24.03 -29.12 13.32
C LEU A 397 -24.17 -30.60 13.11
N SER A 398 -23.08 -31.34 13.22
CA SER A 398 -23.05 -32.81 13.19
C SER A 398 -22.99 -33.48 14.58
N ARG A 399 -22.81 -32.65 15.62
CA ARG A 399 -22.74 -33.11 17.02
C ARG A 399 -23.23 -32.01 17.95
N ASP A 400 -23.48 -32.37 19.20
CA ASP A 400 -23.79 -31.41 20.25
C ASP A 400 -22.61 -30.48 20.52
N MET A 401 -22.87 -29.17 20.60
CA MET A 401 -21.87 -28.13 20.85
C MET A 401 -22.43 -27.08 21.81
N ALA A 402 -21.56 -26.55 22.64
CA ALA A 402 -21.89 -25.44 23.52
C ALA A 402 -21.94 -24.12 22.74
N ALA A 403 -22.88 -23.26 23.14
CA ALA A 403 -22.83 -21.85 22.76
C ALA A 403 -21.80 -21.10 23.60
N SER A 404 -20.97 -20.28 22.90
CA SER A 404 -19.89 -19.47 23.50
C SER A 404 -20.43 -18.12 23.97
N THR A 405 -21.16 -18.10 25.10
CA THR A 405 -21.95 -16.93 25.56
C THR A 405 -21.32 -16.14 26.69
N SER A 406 -20.45 -16.73 27.53
CA SER A 406 -19.88 -16.06 28.68
C SER A 406 -18.95 -14.90 28.31
N LEU A 407 -19.08 -13.77 29.03
CA LEU A 407 -18.20 -12.60 28.96
C LEU A 407 -17.29 -12.49 30.19
N GLU A 408 -17.45 -13.40 31.18
CA GLU A 408 -16.70 -13.42 32.44
C GLU A 408 -15.87 -14.71 32.52
N GLU A 409 -14.74 -14.64 33.20
CA GLU A 409 -13.85 -15.78 33.46
C GLU A 409 -14.44 -16.62 34.59
N GLY A 410 -14.35 -17.96 34.45
CA GLY A 410 -14.75 -18.91 35.46
C GLY A 410 -15.76 -19.96 34.99
N GLU A 411 -16.28 -20.74 35.98
CA GLU A 411 -17.23 -21.83 35.76
C GLU A 411 -18.65 -21.30 35.63
N HIS A 412 -19.42 -21.84 34.65
CA HIS A 412 -20.82 -21.45 34.46
C HIS A 412 -21.60 -22.49 33.67
N ASP A 413 -22.92 -22.49 33.83
CA ASP A 413 -23.83 -23.25 33.00
C ASP A 413 -23.89 -22.63 31.60
N GLY A 414 -23.70 -23.45 30.57
CA GLY A 414 -23.86 -23.09 29.20
C GLY A 414 -25.20 -23.50 28.59
N THR A 415 -25.35 -23.21 27.29
CA THR A 415 -26.51 -23.68 26.49
C THR A 415 -26.01 -24.46 25.30
N PHE A 416 -26.82 -25.43 24.84
CA PHE A 416 -26.52 -26.15 23.60
C PHE A 416 -26.88 -25.28 22.39
N LEU A 417 -26.01 -25.30 21.37
CA LEU A 417 -26.35 -24.73 20.07
C LEU A 417 -27.46 -25.56 19.41
N PRO A 418 -28.42 -24.93 18.70
CA PRO A 418 -29.33 -25.65 17.83
C PRO A 418 -28.58 -26.40 16.72
N TYR A 419 -29.02 -27.59 16.33
CA TYR A 419 -28.39 -28.34 15.21
C TYR A 419 -28.45 -27.61 13.88
N HIS A 420 -29.51 -26.80 13.68
CA HIS A 420 -29.66 -25.94 12.51
C HIS A 420 -30.11 -24.56 12.98
N TYR A 421 -29.40 -23.54 12.55
CA TYR A 421 -29.73 -22.14 12.82
C TYR A 421 -29.16 -21.20 11.79
N ILE A 422 -29.74 -20.01 11.69
CA ILE A 422 -29.24 -18.89 10.90
C ILE A 422 -28.53 -17.94 11.85
N SER A 423 -27.27 -17.71 11.57
CA SER A 423 -26.46 -16.74 12.28
C SER A 423 -26.41 -15.43 11.52
N ASN A 424 -26.51 -14.32 12.25
CA ASN A 424 -26.37 -12.97 11.71
C ASN A 424 -25.29 -12.21 12.46
N VAL A 425 -24.34 -11.64 11.71
CA VAL A 425 -23.27 -10.78 12.24
C VAL A 425 -23.35 -9.43 11.57
N THR A 426 -23.29 -8.38 12.36
CA THR A 426 -23.11 -7.00 11.88
C THR A 426 -21.80 -6.45 12.42
N VAL A 427 -21.00 -5.80 11.57
CA VAL A 427 -19.82 -5.04 11.99
C VAL A 427 -20.01 -3.58 11.60
N ASP A 428 -20.21 -2.71 12.58
CA ASP A 428 -20.38 -1.27 12.41
C ASP A 428 -19.05 -0.57 12.74
N GLY A 429 -18.44 0.02 11.71
CA GLY A 429 -17.19 0.78 11.82
C GLY A 429 -17.39 2.26 11.53
N ARG A 430 -16.81 3.14 12.36
CA ARG A 430 -16.86 4.60 12.19
C ARG A 430 -15.49 5.23 12.45
N PRO A 431 -14.50 4.97 11.60
CA PRO A 431 -13.19 5.60 11.66
C PRO A 431 -13.28 7.12 11.50
N LEU A 432 -12.59 7.84 12.38
CA LEU A 432 -12.28 9.26 12.25
C LEU A 432 -10.77 9.42 12.21
N ASN A 433 -10.25 10.01 11.14
CA ASN A 433 -8.84 10.33 10.98
C ASN A 433 -8.70 11.85 10.87
N LEU A 434 -7.89 12.45 11.73
CA LEU A 434 -7.52 13.85 11.67
C LEU A 434 -6.04 13.98 11.32
N TYR A 435 -5.71 14.98 10.52
CA TYR A 435 -4.36 15.23 10.05
C TYR A 435 -4.04 16.71 10.06
N ALA A 436 -2.83 17.06 10.50
CA ALA A 436 -2.27 18.40 10.37
C ALA A 436 -0.77 18.32 10.10
N LYS A 437 -0.28 19.07 9.11
CA LYS A 437 1.15 19.20 8.79
C LYS A 437 1.50 20.64 8.52
N LEU A 438 2.53 21.13 9.20
CA LEU A 438 3.15 22.42 8.95
C LEU A 438 4.54 22.18 8.38
N LYS A 439 4.87 22.82 7.23
CA LYS A 439 6.16 22.73 6.57
C LYS A 439 6.64 24.12 6.19
N ALA A 440 7.88 24.45 6.50
CA ALA A 440 8.56 25.65 6.07
C ALA A 440 9.76 25.32 5.17
N LEU A 441 9.97 26.15 4.16
CA LEU A 441 11.11 26.10 3.24
C LEU A 441 12.01 27.32 3.42
N PHE A 442 13.29 27.05 3.62
CA PHE A 442 14.33 28.05 3.64
C PHE A 442 15.32 27.77 2.52
N ALA A 443 15.87 28.81 1.90
CA ALA A 443 16.91 28.66 0.89
C ALA A 443 18.05 29.60 1.17
N TYR A 444 19.27 29.04 1.10
CA TYR A 444 20.52 29.74 1.32
C TYR A 444 21.57 29.28 0.31
N ASN A 445 22.34 30.21 -0.21
CA ASN A 445 23.46 29.89 -1.08
C ASN A 445 24.76 30.35 -0.42
N SER A 446 25.78 29.49 -0.37
CA SER A 446 27.12 29.77 0.11
C SER A 446 28.10 29.51 -1.04
N GLY A 447 28.52 30.56 -1.73
CA GLY A 447 29.32 30.43 -2.94
C GLY A 447 28.55 29.63 -4.01
N GLN A 448 29.12 28.50 -4.45
CA GLN A 448 28.51 27.63 -5.44
C GLN A 448 27.54 26.60 -4.85
N LEU A 449 27.50 26.46 -3.52
CA LEU A 449 26.61 25.52 -2.84
C LEU A 449 25.24 26.17 -2.64
N ALA A 450 24.22 25.58 -3.26
CA ALA A 450 22.83 25.94 -3.04
C ALA A 450 22.20 24.95 -2.03
N GLN A 451 21.59 25.49 -0.97
CA GLN A 451 20.95 24.74 0.12
C GLN A 451 19.47 25.09 0.16
N ARG A 452 18.62 24.05 0.35
CA ARG A 452 17.19 24.18 0.54
C ARG A 452 16.74 23.32 1.68
N ILE A 453 16.48 24.01 2.79
CA ILE A 453 16.17 23.38 4.07
C ILE A 453 14.65 23.32 4.25
N HIS A 454 14.12 22.12 4.36
CA HIS A 454 12.74 21.83 4.70
C HIS A 454 12.66 21.45 6.19
N VAL A 455 11.81 22.14 6.93
CA VAL A 455 11.53 21.84 8.35
C VAL A 455 10.03 21.67 8.48
N GLY A 456 9.59 20.67 9.23
CA GLY A 456 8.17 20.50 9.45
C GLY A 456 7.81 19.64 10.63
N ALA A 457 6.54 19.74 10.98
CA ALA A 457 5.88 18.96 12.01
C ALA A 457 4.57 18.37 11.46
N GLU A 458 4.22 17.20 11.92
CA GLU A 458 3.02 16.47 11.52
C GLU A 458 2.34 15.87 12.75
N TRP A 459 1.01 15.94 12.78
CA TRP A 459 0.16 15.29 13.75
C TRP A 459 -0.94 14.52 13.07
N LYS A 460 -1.20 13.30 13.56
CA LYS A 460 -2.29 12.42 13.13
C LYS A 460 -3.05 11.93 14.33
N MET A 461 -4.36 11.79 14.19
CA MET A 461 -5.22 11.13 15.16
C MET A 461 -6.10 10.09 14.47
N ASP A 462 -6.16 8.89 15.02
CA ASP A 462 -6.92 7.75 14.54
C ASP A 462 -7.84 7.24 15.66
N LYS A 463 -9.14 7.17 15.39
CA LYS A 463 -10.16 6.68 16.34
C LYS A 463 -11.28 5.99 15.59
N ASN A 464 -11.80 4.88 16.13
CA ASN A 464 -13.02 4.26 15.62
C ASN A 464 -14.17 4.47 16.62
N TYR A 465 -15.26 5.08 16.17
CA TYR A 465 -16.47 5.35 16.94
C TYR A 465 -17.61 4.36 16.67
N GLY A 466 -17.33 3.29 15.93
CA GLY A 466 -18.31 2.27 15.58
C GLY A 466 -18.73 1.40 16.76
N ARG A 467 -19.92 0.81 16.68
CA ARG A 467 -20.40 -0.16 17.66
C ARG A 467 -19.64 -1.49 17.58
N GLY A 468 -18.93 -1.71 16.47
CA GLY A 468 -18.04 -2.87 16.28
C GLY A 468 -18.79 -4.13 15.88
N GLN A 469 -18.38 -5.27 16.46
CA GLN A 469 -18.96 -6.58 16.14
C GLN A 469 -20.17 -6.87 17.01
N GLU A 470 -21.33 -7.03 16.38
CA GLU A 470 -22.62 -7.31 17.00
C GLU A 470 -23.18 -8.60 16.43
N TYR A 471 -23.44 -9.57 17.28
CA TYR A 471 -24.11 -10.84 16.95
C TYR A 471 -24.64 -11.48 18.22
N ASP A 472 -25.54 -12.45 18.08
CA ASP A 472 -26.03 -13.26 19.18
C ASP A 472 -24.99 -14.38 19.50
N PRO A 473 -24.33 -14.35 20.66
CA PRO A 473 -23.37 -15.41 21.03
C PRO A 473 -24.00 -16.81 21.15
N ALA A 474 -25.32 -16.89 21.31
CA ALA A 474 -26.02 -18.17 21.29
C ALA A 474 -26.21 -18.77 19.88
N LEU A 475 -25.99 -17.96 18.83
CA LEU A 475 -26.11 -18.34 17.41
C LEU A 475 -24.90 -17.83 16.59
N PRO A 476 -23.65 -18.21 16.95
CA PRO A 476 -22.45 -17.69 16.31
C PRO A 476 -22.30 -18.15 14.86
N VAL A 477 -21.67 -17.34 14.02
CA VAL A 477 -21.30 -17.72 12.64
C VAL A 477 -20.34 -18.90 12.60
N SER A 478 -19.45 -19.00 13.58
CA SER A 478 -18.51 -20.12 13.73
C SER A 478 -18.69 -20.76 15.11
N PRO A 479 -19.26 -21.97 15.19
CA PRO A 479 -19.37 -22.71 16.46
C PRO A 479 -17.99 -22.87 17.13
N GLY A 480 -17.92 -22.65 18.45
CA GLY A 480 -16.67 -22.70 19.21
C GLY A 480 -15.73 -21.51 18.93
N THR A 481 -16.27 -20.39 18.45
CA THR A 481 -15.47 -19.17 18.24
C THR A 481 -14.85 -18.66 19.55
N PRO A 482 -13.54 -18.29 19.53
CA PRO A 482 -12.88 -17.68 20.69
C PRO A 482 -13.18 -16.19 20.83
N TYR A 483 -14.04 -15.63 20.01
CA TYR A 483 -14.36 -14.19 20.01
C TYR A 483 -15.74 -13.94 20.61
N ARG A 484 -15.95 -12.71 21.10
CA ARG A 484 -17.23 -12.19 21.61
C ARG A 484 -17.57 -10.87 20.92
N PRO A 485 -18.82 -10.36 21.02
CA PRO A 485 -19.16 -9.02 20.57
C PRO A 485 -18.22 -7.97 21.15
N ARG A 486 -17.81 -6.99 20.34
CA ARG A 486 -16.85 -5.98 20.73
C ARG A 486 -17.24 -4.60 20.25
N ASN A 487 -17.25 -3.62 21.17
CA ASN A 487 -17.51 -2.22 20.86
C ASN A 487 -16.19 -1.49 20.52
N TYR A 488 -16.09 -0.94 19.29
CA TYR A 488 -14.89 -0.21 18.86
C TYR A 488 -14.79 1.20 19.47
N SER A 489 -15.91 1.82 19.85
CA SER A 489 -15.91 3.16 20.43
C SER A 489 -15.19 3.23 21.77
N ALA A 490 -15.08 2.11 22.49
CA ALA A 490 -14.34 2.00 23.75
C ALA A 490 -12.80 2.05 23.59
N ILE A 491 -12.28 1.78 22.38
CA ILE A 491 -10.85 1.77 22.13
C ILE A 491 -10.30 3.19 22.12
N PRO A 492 -9.17 3.48 22.82
CA PRO A 492 -8.58 4.82 22.86
C PRO A 492 -8.18 5.35 21.48
N ALA A 493 -8.16 6.67 21.32
CA ALA A 493 -7.61 7.28 20.12
C ALA A 493 -6.08 7.13 20.09
N MET A 494 -5.53 6.89 18.90
CA MET A 494 -4.09 6.87 18.66
C MET A 494 -3.65 8.22 18.12
N HIS A 495 -2.66 8.83 18.75
CA HIS A 495 -2.06 10.09 18.32
C HIS A 495 -0.61 9.85 17.91
N GLN A 496 -0.25 10.24 16.69
CA GLN A 496 1.12 10.21 16.20
C GLN A 496 1.62 11.62 15.96
N VAL A 497 2.79 11.94 16.48
CA VAL A 497 3.49 13.21 16.27
C VAL A 497 4.82 12.94 15.58
N SER A 498 5.17 13.77 14.61
CA SER A 498 6.44 13.64 13.90
C SER A 498 7.05 15.01 13.61
N PHE A 499 8.39 15.06 13.61
CA PHE A 499 9.17 16.22 13.20
C PHE A 499 10.16 15.78 12.12
N PHE A 500 10.43 16.64 11.15
CA PHE A 500 11.38 16.35 10.09
C PHE A 500 12.20 17.58 9.69
N LEU A 501 13.44 17.28 9.34
CA LEU A 501 14.41 18.25 8.79
C LEU A 501 15.06 17.60 7.57
N GLN A 502 15.11 18.31 6.45
CA GLN A 502 15.77 17.87 5.23
C GLN A 502 16.52 19.03 4.59
N ASP A 503 17.76 18.80 4.18
CA ASP A 503 18.49 19.72 3.33
C ASP A 503 18.73 19.11 1.94
N ASN A 504 18.37 19.86 0.92
CA ASN A 504 18.64 19.54 -0.47
C ASN A 504 19.81 20.43 -0.93
N LEU A 505 20.95 19.81 -1.11
CA LEU A 505 22.22 20.41 -1.48
C LEU A 505 22.45 20.28 -3.00
N THR A 506 22.84 21.34 -3.66
CA THR A 506 23.26 21.30 -5.06
C THR A 506 24.60 21.97 -5.19
N LEU A 507 25.60 21.24 -5.69
CA LEU A 507 26.99 21.72 -5.81
C LEU A 507 27.53 21.42 -7.21
N PRO A 508 27.86 22.41 -8.02
CA PRO A 508 28.67 22.24 -9.23
C PRO A 508 30.11 21.82 -8.84
N VAL A 509 30.61 20.72 -9.41
CA VAL A 509 31.97 20.20 -9.18
C VAL A 509 32.65 20.12 -10.55
N GLY A 510 33.39 21.19 -10.91
CA GLY A 510 33.90 21.38 -12.26
C GLY A 510 32.74 21.45 -13.26
N ASN A 511 32.72 20.53 -14.23
CA ASN A 511 31.62 20.42 -15.21
C ASN A 511 30.53 19.42 -14.78
N ASN A 512 30.62 18.79 -13.60
CA ASN A 512 29.63 17.87 -13.06
C ASN A 512 28.68 18.62 -12.12
N LEU A 513 27.54 17.99 -11.83
CA LEU A 513 26.56 18.47 -10.85
C LEU A 513 26.35 17.40 -9.79
N LEU A 514 26.73 17.72 -8.55
CA LEU A 514 26.39 16.90 -7.38
C LEU A 514 25.13 17.43 -6.73
N THR A 515 24.14 16.59 -6.55
CA THR A 515 22.94 16.87 -5.75
C THR A 515 22.87 15.88 -4.60
N ALA A 516 22.61 16.36 -3.39
CA ALA A 516 22.43 15.52 -2.21
C ALA A 516 21.14 15.92 -1.50
N GLN A 517 20.46 14.95 -0.96
CA GLN A 517 19.31 15.12 -0.09
C GLN A 517 19.57 14.38 1.21
N VAL A 518 19.75 15.11 2.30
CA VAL A 518 20.01 14.58 3.64
C VAL A 518 18.85 14.95 4.54
N GLY A 519 18.29 14.00 5.23
CA GLY A 519 17.16 14.27 6.08
C GLY A 519 17.02 13.33 7.27
N LEU A 520 16.35 13.82 8.28
CA LEU A 520 16.01 13.07 9.50
C LEU A 520 14.56 13.32 9.84
N ARG A 521 13.83 12.22 10.12
CA ARG A 521 12.46 12.25 10.66
C ARG A 521 12.45 11.56 12.02
N GLY A 522 11.87 12.21 13.03
CA GLY A 522 11.54 11.62 14.33
C GLY A 522 10.03 11.45 14.44
N SER A 523 9.55 10.29 14.85
CA SER A 523 8.12 10.00 15.03
C SER A 523 7.89 9.31 16.37
N SER A 524 6.77 9.65 17.04
CA SER A 524 6.38 9.09 18.34
C SER A 524 4.87 8.93 18.41
N LEU A 525 4.41 7.94 19.19
CA LEU A 525 3.00 7.87 19.61
C LEU A 525 2.81 8.65 20.91
N ALA A 526 1.92 9.62 20.86
CA ALA A 526 1.53 10.39 22.05
C ALA A 526 0.29 9.74 22.70
N HIS A 527 0.17 9.90 24.02
CA HIS A 527 -0.98 9.42 24.81
C HIS A 527 -1.23 7.90 24.77
N ILE A 528 -0.21 7.11 24.43
CA ILE A 528 -0.27 5.65 24.62
C ILE A 528 0.04 5.29 26.08
N ALA A 529 -0.54 4.20 26.59
CA ALA A 529 -0.32 3.76 27.96
C ALA A 529 1.18 3.49 28.25
N LYS A 530 1.62 3.72 29.48
CA LYS A 530 3.05 3.65 29.86
C LYS A 530 3.65 2.25 29.75
N GLU A 531 2.81 1.24 29.83
CA GLU A 531 3.16 -0.18 29.71
C GLU A 531 3.70 -0.53 28.31
N TYR A 532 3.30 0.21 27.30
CA TYR A 532 3.80 -0.03 25.92
C TYR A 532 5.25 0.41 25.78
N ALA A 533 6.06 -0.44 25.17
CA ALA A 533 7.46 -0.16 24.85
C ALA A 533 7.63 1.10 23.96
N MET A 534 6.61 1.48 23.21
CA MET A 534 6.58 2.69 22.38
C MET A 534 6.31 3.99 23.17
N SER A 535 5.87 3.88 24.43
CA SER A 535 5.52 5.05 25.22
C SER A 535 6.73 5.95 25.46
N GLY A 536 6.62 7.23 25.12
CA GLY A 536 7.70 8.22 25.27
C GLY A 536 8.92 8.05 24.37
N LYS A 537 8.93 7.06 23.48
CA LYS A 537 10.03 6.84 22.54
C LYS A 537 9.86 7.67 21.25
N ILE A 538 10.99 8.15 20.72
CA ILE A 538 11.07 8.78 19.40
C ILE A 538 11.85 7.87 18.47
N TYR A 539 11.22 7.46 17.38
CA TYR A 539 11.85 6.62 16.35
C TYR A 539 12.44 7.48 15.25
N LEU A 540 13.77 7.41 15.09
CA LEU A 540 14.51 8.21 14.13
C LEU A 540 14.67 7.46 12.81
N ASN A 541 14.40 8.15 11.70
CA ASN A 541 14.47 7.64 10.33
C ASN A 541 15.38 8.52 9.48
N PRO A 542 16.71 8.33 9.52
CA PRO A 542 17.65 9.04 8.66
C PRO A 542 17.50 8.59 7.20
N ARG A 543 17.70 9.52 6.25
CA ARG A 543 17.65 9.26 4.80
C ARG A 543 18.69 10.10 4.08
N LEU A 544 19.34 9.48 3.12
CA LEU A 544 20.35 10.07 2.26
C LEU A 544 20.10 9.64 0.82
N ASN A 545 19.98 10.59 -0.08
CA ASN A 545 20.03 10.37 -1.51
C ASN A 545 21.14 11.24 -2.12
N LEU A 546 21.89 10.70 -3.07
CA LEU A 546 22.97 11.36 -3.79
C LEU A 546 22.74 11.17 -5.29
N GLN A 547 22.95 12.23 -6.07
CA GLN A 547 22.98 12.17 -7.53
C GLN A 547 24.24 12.84 -8.03
N TRP A 548 24.99 12.11 -8.87
CA TRP A 548 26.10 12.64 -9.63
C TRP A 548 25.73 12.69 -11.09
N ARG A 549 25.60 13.89 -11.64
CA ARG A 549 25.35 14.11 -13.07
C ARG A 549 26.64 14.50 -13.75
N PHE A 550 27.03 13.73 -14.77
CA PHE A 550 28.20 13.98 -15.59
C PHE A 550 27.95 15.12 -16.57
N PRO A 551 29.03 15.75 -17.09
CA PRO A 551 28.89 16.70 -18.17
C PRO A 551 28.27 16.08 -19.42
N GLU A 552 27.57 16.89 -20.20
CA GLU A 552 27.07 16.44 -21.49
C GLU A 552 28.22 16.00 -22.42
N ILE A 553 28.12 14.77 -22.94
CA ILE A 553 29.08 14.19 -23.88
C ILE A 553 28.45 14.27 -25.28
N SER A 554 29.15 14.82 -26.27
CA SER A 554 28.67 14.79 -27.65
C SER A 554 28.83 13.38 -28.24
N MET A 555 27.75 12.68 -28.50
CA MET A 555 27.74 11.39 -29.16
C MET A 555 26.94 11.47 -30.47
N ALA A 556 27.60 11.22 -31.60
CA ALA A 556 27.01 11.40 -32.94
C ALA A 556 26.37 12.78 -33.15
N GLY A 557 26.97 13.85 -32.63
CA GLY A 557 26.49 15.24 -32.77
C GLY A 557 25.29 15.59 -31.91
N LYS A 558 24.88 14.71 -30.99
CA LYS A 558 23.78 14.90 -30.03
C LYS A 558 24.28 14.80 -28.59
N PRO A 559 23.68 15.53 -27.62
CA PRO A 559 24.09 15.46 -26.24
C PRO A 559 23.67 14.11 -25.62
N LEU A 560 24.64 13.44 -25.00
CA LEU A 560 24.42 12.30 -24.10
C LEU A 560 24.55 12.81 -22.66
N THR A 561 23.52 12.62 -21.85
CA THR A 561 23.55 12.90 -20.41
C THR A 561 23.57 11.58 -19.65
N ILE A 562 24.41 11.48 -18.63
CA ILE A 562 24.53 10.32 -17.75
C ILE A 562 24.43 10.82 -16.31
N ASP A 563 23.66 10.10 -15.49
CA ASP A 563 23.59 10.31 -14.05
C ASP A 563 23.71 8.99 -13.29
N ILE A 564 24.33 9.05 -12.11
CA ILE A 564 24.39 7.96 -11.14
C ILE A 564 23.74 8.46 -9.85
N ASN A 565 22.78 7.70 -9.35
CA ASN A 565 22.10 8.00 -8.11
C ASN A 565 22.35 6.86 -7.12
N GLY A 566 22.55 7.22 -5.85
CA GLY A 566 22.63 6.29 -4.74
C GLY A 566 21.77 6.78 -3.60
N GLY A 567 21.11 5.86 -2.91
CA GLY A 567 20.28 6.17 -1.76
C GLY A 567 20.45 5.15 -0.64
N TRP A 568 20.36 5.65 0.59
CA TRP A 568 20.24 4.83 1.80
C TRP A 568 19.25 5.48 2.76
N GLY A 569 18.44 4.68 3.45
CA GLY A 569 17.53 5.24 4.44
C GLY A 569 16.77 4.22 5.23
N GLN A 570 16.27 4.67 6.36
CA GLN A 570 15.38 3.93 7.25
C GLN A 570 13.97 4.47 7.18
N GLN A 571 12.98 3.57 7.24
CA GLN A 571 11.57 3.89 7.20
C GLN A 571 10.84 3.04 8.22
N SER A 572 9.91 3.63 8.98
CA SER A 572 9.16 2.92 10.01
C SER A 572 7.67 3.04 9.79
N LYS A 573 6.95 1.93 9.98
CA LYS A 573 5.48 1.84 9.99
C LYS A 573 5.01 1.53 11.39
N PHE A 574 4.18 2.40 11.97
CA PHE A 574 3.54 2.16 13.25
C PHE A 574 2.43 1.11 13.15
N PRO A 575 2.16 0.36 14.21
CA PRO A 575 1.05 -0.58 14.22
C PRO A 575 -0.29 0.14 14.14
N THR A 576 -1.29 -0.55 13.61
CA THR A 576 -2.68 -0.05 13.52
C THR A 576 -3.41 -0.18 14.88
N LEU A 577 -4.58 0.46 15.01
CA LEU A 577 -5.41 0.34 16.23
C LEU A 577 -5.73 -1.11 16.58
N LEU A 578 -6.03 -1.96 15.58
CA LEU A 578 -6.33 -3.37 15.80
C LEU A 578 -5.11 -4.16 16.31
N GLN A 579 -3.89 -3.78 15.91
CA GLN A 579 -2.66 -4.44 16.37
C GLN A 579 -2.26 -4.00 17.78
N ILE A 580 -2.53 -2.73 18.14
CA ILE A 580 -2.27 -2.21 19.49
C ILE A 580 -3.32 -2.71 20.48
N TYR A 581 -4.59 -2.74 20.08
CA TYR A 581 -5.74 -3.11 20.88
C TYR A 581 -6.47 -4.30 20.23
N PRO A 582 -5.92 -5.51 20.29
CA PRO A 582 -6.55 -6.71 19.72
C PRO A 582 -7.81 -7.10 20.48
N ASP A 583 -8.61 -8.01 19.90
CA ASP A 583 -9.76 -8.64 20.59
C ASP A 583 -9.27 -9.55 21.69
N LEU A 584 -10.01 -9.65 22.80
CA LEU A 584 -9.79 -10.67 23.81
C LEU A 584 -10.09 -12.05 23.23
N ILE A 585 -9.42 -13.06 23.76
CA ILE A 585 -9.57 -14.46 23.34
C ILE A 585 -10.25 -15.21 24.49
N TYR A 586 -11.34 -15.89 24.17
CA TYR A 586 -12.11 -16.69 25.10
C TYR A 586 -11.88 -18.15 24.81
N THR A 587 -11.44 -18.91 25.82
CA THR A 587 -11.27 -20.36 25.74
C THR A 587 -12.29 -21.01 26.63
N ASP A 588 -13.34 -21.62 26.01
CA ASP A 588 -14.40 -22.31 26.73
C ASP A 588 -14.05 -23.81 26.79
N LEU A 589 -13.73 -24.30 27.97
CA LEU A 589 -13.47 -25.70 28.23
C LEU A 589 -14.75 -26.35 28.74
N ILE A 590 -15.14 -27.48 28.15
CA ILE A 590 -16.34 -28.21 28.52
C ILE A 590 -15.98 -29.09 29.69
N GLU A 591 -16.64 -28.88 30.83
CA GLU A 591 -16.50 -29.68 32.06
C GLU A 591 -17.54 -30.78 32.14
N LEU A 592 -18.78 -30.52 31.69
CA LEU A 592 -19.83 -31.49 31.53
C LEU A 592 -20.58 -31.27 30.24
N ASN A 593 -20.80 -32.31 29.44
CA ASN A 593 -21.61 -32.28 28.22
C ASN A 593 -22.70 -33.35 28.25
N TYR A 594 -23.71 -33.15 29.09
CA TYR A 594 -24.80 -34.10 29.19
C TYR A 594 -25.97 -33.73 28.30
N TYR A 595 -26.08 -34.43 27.16
CA TYR A 595 -27.22 -34.30 26.25
C TYR A 595 -28.32 -35.31 26.60
N ASN A 596 -29.56 -34.85 26.70
CA ASN A 596 -30.75 -35.68 26.91
C ASN A 596 -31.80 -35.32 25.87
N MET A 597 -32.63 -36.32 25.45
CA MET A 597 -33.75 -36.06 24.50
C MET A 597 -34.75 -35.07 25.08
N ASN A 598 -35.02 -35.12 26.40
CA ASN A 598 -35.75 -34.07 27.09
C ASN A 598 -34.84 -32.88 27.37
N ALA A 599 -35.19 -31.72 26.83
CA ALA A 599 -34.43 -30.52 26.97
C ALA A 599 -34.27 -30.05 28.44
N ASP A 600 -35.30 -30.33 29.28
CA ASP A 600 -35.29 -29.95 30.70
C ASP A 600 -34.24 -30.71 31.53
N TYR A 601 -33.69 -31.78 30.99
CA TYR A 601 -32.68 -32.64 31.64
C TYR A 601 -31.26 -32.46 31.08
N ARG A 602 -31.11 -31.62 30.09
CA ARG A 602 -29.77 -31.31 29.51
C ARG A 602 -28.96 -30.43 30.41
N ARG A 603 -27.66 -30.68 30.47
CA ARG A 603 -26.73 -29.77 31.12
C ARG A 603 -25.41 -29.72 30.35
N ILE A 604 -24.96 -28.52 30.01
CA ILE A 604 -23.60 -28.28 29.57
C ILE A 604 -22.98 -27.29 30.53
N TYR A 605 -21.82 -27.65 31.11
CA TYR A 605 -21.10 -26.85 32.07
C TYR A 605 -19.72 -26.53 31.55
N LEU A 606 -19.31 -25.28 31.67
CA LEU A 606 -18.13 -24.74 31.03
C LEU A 606 -17.26 -23.99 32.02
N HIS A 607 -15.92 -24.04 31.81
CA HIS A 607 -14.96 -23.13 32.39
C HIS A 607 -14.44 -22.21 31.29
N THR A 608 -14.72 -20.91 31.36
CA THR A 608 -14.25 -19.90 30.42
C THR A 608 -13.01 -19.22 30.95
N TYR A 609 -11.93 -19.21 30.16
CA TYR A 609 -10.72 -18.41 30.38
C TYR A 609 -10.70 -17.25 29.41
N ILE A 610 -10.19 -16.07 29.90
CA ILE A 610 -10.05 -14.87 29.08
C ILE A 610 -8.58 -14.50 28.96
N ASP A 611 -8.07 -14.54 27.73
CA ASP A 611 -6.71 -14.13 27.39
C ASP A 611 -6.67 -12.75 26.73
N ASN A 612 -5.75 -11.90 27.19
CA ASN A 612 -5.49 -10.61 26.56
C ASN A 612 -4.25 -10.72 25.66
N PRO A 613 -4.42 -10.74 24.31
CA PRO A 613 -3.31 -10.85 23.37
C PRO A 613 -2.60 -9.51 23.09
N THR A 614 -2.81 -8.50 23.93
CA THR A 614 -2.10 -7.22 23.79
C THR A 614 -0.60 -7.42 24.00
N ASN A 615 0.19 -7.01 22.99
CA ASN A 615 1.63 -7.04 23.09
C ASN A 615 2.16 -5.65 23.48
N TYR A 616 2.47 -5.49 24.76
CA TYR A 616 3.06 -4.24 25.28
C TYR A 616 4.50 -4.01 24.79
N GLY A 617 5.19 -5.06 24.31
CA GLY A 617 6.53 -4.98 23.71
C GLY A 617 6.53 -4.62 22.22
N LEU A 618 5.36 -4.38 21.60
CA LEU A 618 5.25 -4.08 20.17
C LEU A 618 5.95 -2.75 19.84
N GLU A 619 6.73 -2.75 18.77
CA GLU A 619 7.43 -1.58 18.24
C GLU A 619 7.10 -1.35 16.76
N PRO A 620 7.34 -0.14 16.18
CA PRO A 620 7.13 0.10 14.77
C PRO A 620 8.00 -0.80 13.89
N ALA A 621 7.42 -1.39 12.85
CA ALA A 621 8.16 -2.16 11.87
C ALA A 621 9.09 -1.26 11.06
N ARG A 622 10.39 -1.59 10.99
CA ARG A 622 11.43 -0.77 10.36
C ARG A 622 12.04 -1.48 9.16
N ASN A 623 12.15 -0.76 8.06
CA ASN A 623 12.77 -1.22 6.83
C ASN A 623 14.01 -0.39 6.51
N ASP A 624 15.15 -1.05 6.38
CA ASP A 624 16.41 -0.49 5.93
C ASP A 624 16.54 -0.70 4.42
N LYS A 625 16.79 0.38 3.68
CA LYS A 625 16.85 0.37 2.22
C LYS A 625 18.13 0.99 1.71
N TRP A 626 18.66 0.44 0.62
CA TRP A 626 19.65 1.10 -0.19
C TRP A 626 19.48 0.76 -1.67
N GLU A 627 19.88 1.66 -2.53
CA GLU A 627 19.77 1.48 -3.98
C GLU A 627 20.83 2.25 -4.74
N ILE A 628 21.12 1.78 -5.96
CA ILE A 628 21.95 2.46 -6.92
C ILE A 628 21.21 2.46 -8.25
N ARG A 629 21.09 3.64 -8.89
CA ARG A 629 20.48 3.82 -10.21
C ARG A 629 21.48 4.46 -11.17
N ILE A 630 21.50 3.97 -12.39
CA ILE A 630 22.20 4.58 -13.52
C ILE A 630 21.16 5.04 -14.52
N GLY A 631 21.19 6.32 -14.90
CA GLY A 631 20.36 6.93 -15.92
C GLY A 631 21.21 7.40 -17.11
N ALA A 632 20.68 7.23 -18.33
CA ALA A 632 21.28 7.76 -19.55
C ALA A 632 20.20 8.28 -20.49
N GLN A 633 20.47 9.42 -21.15
CA GLN A 633 19.60 10.01 -22.17
C GLN A 633 20.41 10.43 -23.37
N TRP A 634 19.93 10.09 -24.56
CA TRP A 634 20.55 10.43 -25.82
C TRP A 634 19.51 10.59 -26.93
N ASP A 635 19.47 11.77 -27.57
CA ASP A 635 18.62 12.05 -28.76
C ASP A 635 17.15 11.60 -28.58
N GLY A 636 16.56 11.83 -27.40
CA GLY A 636 15.16 11.44 -27.10
C GLY A 636 14.98 9.97 -26.68
N ASN A 637 16.07 9.18 -26.64
CA ASN A 637 16.07 7.87 -26.02
C ASN A 637 16.45 7.98 -24.54
N SER A 638 15.89 7.13 -23.69
CA SER A 638 16.23 7.05 -22.27
C SER A 638 16.43 5.63 -21.82
N LEU A 639 17.35 5.42 -20.89
CA LEU A 639 17.61 4.16 -20.23
C LEU A 639 17.79 4.43 -18.74
N SER A 640 17.15 3.65 -17.90
CA SER A 640 17.44 3.60 -16.47
C SER A 640 17.54 2.15 -16.00
N VAL A 641 18.50 1.89 -15.10
CA VAL A 641 18.67 0.59 -14.45
C VAL A 641 18.91 0.87 -12.96
N THR A 642 18.14 0.21 -12.11
CA THR A 642 18.23 0.35 -10.66
C THR A 642 18.45 -1.01 -10.01
N TYR A 643 19.46 -1.16 -9.17
CA TYR A 643 19.58 -2.24 -8.23
C TYR A 643 19.16 -1.76 -6.85
N PHE A 644 18.41 -2.56 -6.12
CA PHE A 644 17.97 -2.24 -4.77
C PHE A 644 18.09 -3.43 -3.81
N HIS A 645 18.23 -3.11 -2.53
CA HIS A 645 18.14 -4.03 -1.42
C HIS A 645 17.34 -3.40 -0.27
N GLU A 646 16.39 -4.15 0.25
CA GLU A 646 15.55 -3.75 1.38
C GLU A 646 15.52 -4.87 2.42
N GLN A 647 15.63 -4.53 3.70
CA GLN A 647 15.60 -5.49 4.79
C GLN A 647 14.74 -4.99 5.95
N MET A 648 13.73 -5.75 6.29
CA MET A 648 12.89 -5.60 7.47
C MET A 648 13.09 -6.81 8.38
N ASN A 649 13.49 -6.60 9.64
CA ASN A 649 13.71 -7.67 10.59
C ASN A 649 12.62 -7.81 11.66
N ASP A 650 11.75 -6.83 11.77
CA ASP A 650 10.77 -6.57 12.84
C ASP A 650 9.37 -6.29 12.30
N GLY A 651 9.02 -6.84 11.15
CA GLY A 651 7.68 -6.75 10.56
C GLY A 651 6.61 -7.37 11.47
N PHE A 652 5.39 -6.87 11.37
CA PHE A 652 4.27 -7.40 12.16
C PHE A 652 3.85 -8.78 11.66
N ARG A 653 3.59 -9.67 12.62
CA ARG A 653 2.97 -10.98 12.38
C ARG A 653 2.23 -11.45 13.63
N THR A 654 1.32 -12.41 13.42
CA THR A 654 0.72 -13.14 14.53
C THR A 654 1.63 -14.30 14.92
N SER A 655 2.10 -14.32 16.16
CA SER A 655 2.86 -15.42 16.80
C SER A 655 2.00 -16.08 17.86
N ALA A 656 2.15 -17.39 18.03
CA ALA A 656 1.41 -18.12 19.05
C ALA A 656 1.99 -17.86 20.46
N LYS A 657 1.09 -17.77 21.43
CA LYS A 657 1.37 -17.88 22.86
C LYS A 657 0.77 -19.15 23.39
N VAL A 658 1.47 -19.80 24.30
CA VAL A 658 1.03 -21.05 24.95
C VAL A 658 0.63 -20.73 26.38
N ARG A 659 -0.49 -21.29 26.83
CA ARG A 659 -0.98 -21.20 28.20
C ARG A 659 -1.59 -22.54 28.62
N PRO A 660 -1.27 -23.05 29.84
CA PRO A 660 -2.00 -24.15 30.45
C PRO A 660 -3.35 -23.67 30.98
N TYR A 661 -4.37 -24.54 30.87
CA TYR A 661 -5.71 -24.32 31.39
C TYR A 661 -6.12 -25.52 32.23
N ASP A 662 -6.67 -25.25 33.42
CA ASP A 662 -7.22 -26.26 34.32
C ASP A 662 -8.73 -26.32 34.19
N TYR A 663 -9.28 -27.51 34.21
CA TYR A 663 -10.76 -27.71 34.21
C TYR A 663 -11.13 -29.05 34.83
N ARG A 664 -12.37 -29.19 35.21
CA ARG A 664 -12.92 -30.43 35.75
C ARG A 664 -13.62 -31.20 34.65
N ASP A 665 -13.30 -32.47 34.51
CA ASP A 665 -13.96 -33.39 33.60
C ASP A 665 -14.89 -34.27 34.42
N TYR A 666 -16.21 -33.95 34.42
CA TYR A 666 -17.22 -34.67 35.15
C TYR A 666 -17.58 -35.95 34.42
N ASP A 667 -17.71 -37.05 35.19
CA ASP A 667 -18.05 -38.37 34.67
C ASP A 667 -19.53 -38.44 34.28
N GLU A 668 -19.83 -38.33 33.00
CA GLU A 668 -21.21 -38.45 32.46
C GLU A 668 -21.79 -39.82 32.68
N SER A 669 -20.97 -40.88 32.79
CA SER A 669 -21.44 -42.25 32.98
C SER A 669 -22.10 -42.49 34.33
N ALA A 670 -21.81 -41.64 35.31
CA ALA A 670 -22.44 -41.64 36.63
C ALA A 670 -23.90 -41.13 36.66
N ILE A 671 -24.39 -40.60 35.52
CA ILE A 671 -25.75 -40.03 35.41
C ILE A 671 -26.75 -41.12 35.03
N ASP A 672 -27.69 -41.46 35.96
CA ASP A 672 -28.82 -42.31 35.64
C ASP A 672 -29.93 -41.49 34.92
N GLY A 673 -29.87 -41.46 33.59
CA GLY A 673 -30.81 -40.71 32.74
C GLY A 673 -32.30 -41.07 32.93
N ASN A 674 -32.61 -42.28 33.47
CA ASN A 674 -33.98 -42.73 33.71
C ASN A 674 -34.60 -42.17 35.00
N ARG A 675 -33.79 -41.61 35.90
CA ARG A 675 -34.22 -41.09 37.21
C ARG A 675 -34.12 -39.57 37.35
N LEU A 676 -33.82 -38.88 36.24
CA LEU A 676 -33.72 -37.42 36.29
C LEU A 676 -35.13 -36.80 36.44
N SER A 677 -35.19 -35.83 37.32
CA SER A 677 -36.32 -34.91 37.51
C SER A 677 -35.93 -33.43 37.27
N ALA A 678 -34.62 -33.19 37.03
CA ALA A 678 -34.00 -31.91 36.74
C ALA A 678 -32.64 -32.16 36.06
N PRO A 679 -31.92 -31.16 35.53
CA PRO A 679 -30.57 -31.31 35.04
C PRO A 679 -29.65 -31.97 36.09
N PRO A 680 -28.63 -32.74 35.68
CA PRO A 680 -27.71 -33.40 36.64
C PRO A 680 -27.06 -32.38 37.59
N ALA A 681 -27.11 -32.70 38.90
CA ALA A 681 -26.48 -31.87 39.94
C ALA A 681 -24.96 -32.15 40.00
N LEU A 682 -24.09 -31.15 39.76
CA LEU A 682 -22.64 -31.31 39.69
C LEU A 682 -22.05 -31.86 40.97
N GLU A 683 -22.58 -31.46 42.14
CA GLU A 683 -22.11 -31.88 43.47
C GLU A 683 -22.25 -33.39 43.70
N LYS A 684 -23.01 -34.06 42.87
CA LYS A 684 -23.27 -35.51 42.92
C LYS A 684 -22.43 -36.30 41.92
N LEU A 685 -21.74 -35.62 41.03
CA LEU A 685 -20.94 -36.26 39.98
C LEU A 685 -19.47 -36.34 40.38
N PRO A 686 -18.82 -37.49 40.19
CA PRO A 686 -17.39 -37.56 40.25
C PRO A 686 -16.76 -36.79 39.11
N TYR A 687 -15.59 -36.22 39.34
CA TYR A 687 -14.81 -35.52 38.34
C TYR A 687 -13.31 -35.81 38.46
N VAL A 688 -12.58 -35.57 37.41
CA VAL A 688 -11.09 -35.57 37.39
C VAL A 688 -10.64 -34.16 37.02
N GLU A 689 -9.69 -33.62 37.80
CA GLU A 689 -9.05 -32.40 37.40
C GLU A 689 -8.09 -32.68 36.24
N LYS A 690 -8.29 -31.98 35.14
CA LYS A 690 -7.47 -32.04 33.93
C LYS A 690 -6.78 -30.73 33.68
N ARG A 691 -5.62 -30.82 33.04
CA ARG A 691 -4.87 -29.69 32.56
C ARG A 691 -4.54 -29.88 31.08
N VAL A 692 -4.84 -28.89 30.27
CA VAL A 692 -4.58 -28.90 28.83
C VAL A 692 -3.82 -27.67 28.40
N LEU A 693 -3.00 -27.80 27.36
CA LEU A 693 -2.32 -26.69 26.73
C LEU A 693 -3.21 -26.06 25.66
N GLY A 694 -3.34 -24.73 25.69
CA GLY A 694 -3.94 -23.99 24.62
C GLY A 694 -2.96 -23.01 23.99
N MET A 695 -3.30 -22.56 22.79
CA MET A 695 -2.53 -21.55 22.05
C MET A 695 -3.46 -20.45 21.56
N TYR A 696 -3.04 -19.20 21.73
CA TYR A 696 -3.71 -18.05 21.13
C TYR A 696 -2.72 -17.15 20.37
N GLY A 697 -3.24 -16.39 19.40
CA GLY A 697 -2.43 -15.52 18.57
C GLY A 697 -2.19 -14.14 19.20
N MET A 698 -0.96 -13.64 19.14
CA MET A 698 -0.58 -12.30 19.56
C MET A 698 0.22 -11.61 18.45
N THR A 699 -0.04 -10.32 18.18
CA THR A 699 0.77 -9.55 17.22
C THR A 699 2.16 -9.30 17.79
N THR A 700 3.20 -9.67 17.05
CA THR A 700 4.62 -9.46 17.39
C THR A 700 5.38 -8.81 16.25
N ASN A 701 6.62 -8.38 16.49
CA ASN A 701 7.58 -7.93 15.48
C ASN A 701 8.38 -9.12 14.88
N GLY A 702 7.73 -10.26 14.71
CA GLY A 702 8.36 -11.55 14.37
C GLY A 702 8.52 -11.84 12.88
N SER A 703 8.17 -10.93 11.97
CA SER A 703 8.33 -11.11 10.52
C SER A 703 9.65 -10.53 10.03
N LYS A 704 10.40 -11.31 9.26
CA LYS A 704 11.59 -10.87 8.56
C LYS A 704 11.42 -10.99 7.06
N ILE A 705 11.64 -9.87 6.34
CA ILE A 705 11.52 -9.80 4.90
C ILE A 705 12.80 -9.19 4.32
N ILE A 706 13.37 -9.85 3.31
CA ILE A 706 14.50 -9.32 2.54
C ILE A 706 14.04 -9.26 1.08
N LYS A 707 14.16 -8.09 0.46
CA LYS A 707 13.84 -7.85 -0.94
C LYS A 707 15.09 -7.35 -1.66
N GLU A 708 15.41 -7.95 -2.78
CA GLU A 708 16.49 -7.52 -3.66
C GLU A 708 16.05 -7.64 -5.11
N GLY A 709 16.55 -6.77 -5.98
CA GLY A 709 16.19 -6.86 -7.37
C GLY A 709 16.86 -5.83 -8.27
N VAL A 710 16.62 -6.02 -9.57
CA VAL A 710 17.02 -5.11 -10.63
C VAL A 710 15.77 -4.68 -11.38
N GLU A 711 15.58 -3.37 -11.51
CA GLU A 711 14.55 -2.75 -12.34
C GLU A 711 15.19 -2.07 -13.53
N TRP A 712 14.58 -2.13 -14.69
CA TRP A 712 15.05 -1.40 -15.87
C TRP A 712 13.89 -0.81 -16.66
N GLN A 713 14.16 0.32 -17.28
CA GLN A 713 13.25 0.95 -18.22
C GLN A 713 14.06 1.59 -19.36
N MET A 714 13.65 1.32 -20.57
CA MET A 714 14.18 1.91 -21.80
C MET A 714 13.02 2.49 -22.60
N ALA A 715 13.15 3.70 -23.09
CA ALA A 715 12.21 4.28 -24.02
C ALA A 715 12.99 4.88 -25.21
N THR A 716 12.51 4.61 -26.44
CA THR A 716 13.12 5.16 -27.65
C THR A 716 12.44 6.47 -28.02
N LYS A 717 13.14 7.32 -28.78
CA LYS A 717 12.43 8.33 -29.56
C LYS A 717 11.52 7.65 -30.57
N ARG A 718 10.55 8.38 -31.09
CA ARG A 718 9.66 7.89 -32.13
C ARG A 718 10.40 7.60 -33.42
N PHE A 719 10.20 6.43 -33.99
CA PHE A 719 10.67 6.09 -35.34
C PHE A 719 9.74 6.76 -36.34
N GLU A 720 10.20 7.81 -37.03
CA GLU A 720 9.37 8.64 -37.89
C GLU A 720 8.71 7.88 -39.03
N MET A 721 9.41 6.89 -39.60
CA MET A 721 8.88 6.07 -40.68
C MET A 721 7.71 5.19 -40.24
N LEU A 722 7.80 4.58 -39.07
CA LEU A 722 6.79 3.69 -38.52
C LEU A 722 5.75 4.46 -37.66
N LYS A 723 6.04 5.72 -37.35
CA LYS A 723 5.25 6.54 -36.40
C LYS A 723 5.08 5.85 -35.04
N THR A 724 6.06 5.02 -34.63
CA THR A 724 6.04 4.14 -33.48
C THR A 724 7.13 4.49 -32.49
N ARG A 725 6.80 4.48 -31.20
CA ARG A 725 7.72 4.53 -30.09
C ARG A 725 7.76 3.15 -29.41
N LEU A 726 8.94 2.71 -29.00
CA LEU A 726 9.11 1.49 -28.20
C LEU A 726 9.43 1.87 -26.76
N THR A 727 8.77 1.20 -25.83
CA THR A 727 9.11 1.25 -24.41
C THR A 727 9.28 -0.18 -23.92
N VAL A 728 10.40 -0.45 -23.26
CA VAL A 728 10.70 -1.74 -22.66
C VAL A 728 10.94 -1.49 -21.17
N ASN A 729 10.17 -2.11 -20.33
CA ASN A 729 10.41 -2.12 -18.90
C ASN A 729 10.39 -3.54 -18.35
N GLY A 730 10.99 -3.75 -17.21
CA GLY A 730 10.98 -5.05 -16.58
C GLY A 730 11.67 -5.03 -15.21
N ALA A 731 11.57 -6.16 -14.53
CA ALA A 731 12.23 -6.34 -13.25
C ALA A 731 12.57 -7.81 -12.97
N TRP A 732 13.67 -8.01 -12.28
CA TRP A 732 13.94 -9.21 -11.53
C TRP A 732 13.80 -8.91 -10.05
N PHE A 733 12.92 -9.64 -9.37
CA PHE A 733 12.71 -9.53 -7.94
C PHE A 733 12.98 -10.86 -7.25
N LYS A 734 13.64 -10.81 -6.11
CA LYS A 734 13.78 -11.91 -5.18
C LYS A 734 13.35 -11.45 -3.79
N THR A 735 12.43 -12.18 -3.20
CA THR A 735 11.91 -11.89 -1.86
C THR A 735 12.09 -13.12 -0.97
N THR A 736 12.74 -12.91 0.17
CA THR A 736 12.91 -13.92 1.20
C THR A 736 12.02 -13.56 2.38
N TYR A 737 11.12 -14.47 2.74
CA TYR A 737 10.24 -14.37 3.91
C TYR A 737 10.71 -15.35 4.96
N THR A 738 10.98 -14.88 6.16
CA THR A 738 11.36 -15.69 7.32
C THR A 738 10.73 -15.14 8.59
N ASN A 739 10.97 -15.81 9.70
CA ASN A 739 10.61 -15.35 11.03
C ASN A 739 11.83 -14.81 11.76
N SER A 740 11.65 -13.85 12.65
CA SER A 740 12.60 -13.46 13.68
C SER A 740 12.27 -14.09 15.05
N ASP A 741 10.99 -14.50 15.23
CA ASP A 741 10.52 -15.17 16.44
C ASP A 741 10.51 -16.70 16.28
N PRO A 742 10.68 -17.44 17.38
CA PRO A 742 10.47 -18.89 17.43
C PRO A 742 9.04 -19.28 17.03
N MET A 743 8.88 -20.52 16.61
CA MET A 743 7.58 -21.05 16.19
C MET A 743 7.10 -22.12 17.16
N PHE A 744 5.85 -21.96 17.63
CA PHE A 744 5.15 -22.99 18.38
C PHE A 744 4.23 -23.77 17.45
N ARG A 745 4.21 -25.08 17.58
CA ARG A 745 3.30 -25.98 16.85
C ARG A 745 2.81 -27.08 17.74
N SER A 746 1.51 -27.35 17.67
CA SER A 746 0.86 -28.50 18.27
C SER A 746 0.65 -29.61 17.23
N ASN A 747 0.60 -30.84 17.67
CA ASN A 747 0.12 -31.97 16.88
C ASN A 747 -1.32 -32.28 17.27
N THR A 748 -2.29 -31.85 16.46
CA THR A 748 -3.73 -32.03 16.72
C THR A 748 -4.28 -33.37 16.23
N THR A 749 -3.45 -34.23 15.63
CA THR A 749 -3.89 -35.48 15.02
C THR A 749 -3.45 -36.72 15.80
N ALA A 750 -2.41 -36.61 16.59
CA ALA A 750 -1.90 -37.74 17.36
C ALA A 750 -2.62 -37.88 18.70
N VAL A 751 -3.11 -39.09 18.97
CA VAL A 751 -3.71 -39.49 20.24
C VAL A 751 -2.97 -40.73 20.72
N VAL A 752 -2.47 -40.70 21.94
CA VAL A 752 -1.74 -41.80 22.57
C VAL A 752 -2.46 -42.22 23.86
N ASP A 753 -2.80 -43.45 23.98
CA ASP A 753 -3.56 -44.01 25.12
C ASP A 753 -4.83 -43.18 25.49
N GLY A 754 -5.56 -42.70 24.43
CA GLY A 754 -6.76 -41.90 24.59
C GLY A 754 -6.53 -40.40 24.86
N THR A 755 -5.26 -39.96 25.02
CA THR A 755 -4.91 -38.56 25.31
C THR A 755 -4.36 -37.89 24.05
N PRO A 756 -4.91 -36.74 23.61
CA PRO A 756 -4.34 -35.95 22.50
C PRO A 756 -2.98 -35.39 22.88
N VAL A 757 -2.01 -35.49 21.98
CA VAL A 757 -0.64 -35.02 22.22
C VAL A 757 -0.60 -33.52 22.44
N ASN A 758 -1.44 -32.76 21.74
CA ASN A 758 -1.53 -31.29 21.86
C ASN A 758 -2.03 -30.82 23.23
N ASP A 759 -2.73 -31.65 23.99
CA ASP A 759 -3.19 -31.32 25.35
C ASP A 759 -2.02 -31.35 26.35
N LEU A 760 -1.00 -32.14 26.05
CA LEU A 760 0.14 -32.37 26.93
C LEU A 760 1.40 -31.60 26.52
N TYR A 761 1.64 -31.50 25.21
CA TYR A 761 2.93 -31.00 24.70
C TYR A 761 2.77 -30.12 23.46
N ILE A 762 3.51 -29.01 23.44
CA ILE A 762 3.64 -28.12 22.28
C ILE A 762 5.11 -27.98 21.92
N GLY A 763 5.43 -28.21 20.64
CA GLY A 763 6.80 -28.11 20.14
C GLY A 763 7.21 -26.65 19.91
N TYR A 764 8.45 -26.34 20.31
CA TYR A 764 9.14 -25.06 20.09
C TYR A 764 10.22 -25.27 19.01
N TYR A 765 10.09 -24.60 17.86
CA TYR A 765 10.96 -24.82 16.70
C TYR A 765 11.79 -23.59 16.39
N GLU A 766 12.84 -23.80 15.57
CA GLU A 766 13.68 -22.73 15.07
C GLU A 766 12.89 -21.68 14.25
N ASN A 767 13.40 -20.45 14.25
CA ASN A 767 12.77 -19.32 13.55
C ASN A 767 13.06 -19.24 12.04
N LYS A 768 13.68 -20.26 11.42
CA LYS A 768 14.14 -20.22 10.02
C LYS A 768 13.10 -20.63 8.99
N ALA A 769 11.91 -21.05 9.41
CA ALA A 769 10.86 -21.40 8.47
C ALA A 769 10.45 -20.19 7.62
N GLY A 770 10.21 -20.43 6.33
CA GLY A 770 9.85 -19.38 5.41
C GLY A 770 9.93 -19.80 3.95
N SER A 771 9.98 -18.83 3.06
CA SER A 771 10.07 -19.09 1.62
C SER A 771 10.92 -18.05 0.90
N VAL A 772 11.56 -18.49 -0.17
CA VAL A 772 12.22 -17.61 -1.15
C VAL A 772 11.40 -17.62 -2.42
N ARG A 773 11.05 -16.45 -2.91
CA ARG A 773 10.29 -16.26 -4.15
C ARG A 773 11.06 -15.38 -5.11
N GLU A 774 11.02 -15.72 -6.38
CA GLU A 774 11.69 -14.97 -7.44
C GLU A 774 10.76 -14.81 -8.63
N GLN A 775 10.89 -13.68 -9.33
CA GLN A 775 10.25 -13.45 -10.62
C GLN A 775 11.15 -12.63 -11.53
N LEU A 776 11.03 -12.87 -12.82
CA LEU A 776 11.65 -12.08 -13.87
C LEU A 776 10.62 -11.83 -14.96
N ASN A 777 10.32 -10.55 -15.22
CA ASN A 777 9.41 -10.16 -16.28
C ASN A 777 9.95 -9.01 -17.12
N THR A 778 9.43 -8.89 -18.33
CA THR A 778 9.71 -7.81 -19.27
C THR A 778 8.43 -7.46 -20.01
N ASN A 779 8.09 -6.19 -20.08
CA ASN A 779 6.99 -5.66 -20.88
C ASN A 779 7.57 -4.86 -22.05
N ILE A 780 7.13 -5.16 -23.25
CA ILE A 780 7.52 -4.47 -24.49
C ILE A 780 6.27 -3.81 -25.06
N MET A 781 6.27 -2.50 -25.14
CA MET A 781 5.16 -1.70 -25.62
C MET A 781 5.57 -0.98 -26.90
N ALA A 782 4.73 -1.12 -27.95
CA ALA A 782 4.88 -0.44 -29.23
C ALA A 782 3.67 0.48 -29.43
N ASP A 783 3.89 1.79 -29.33
CA ASP A 783 2.86 2.82 -29.44
C ASP A 783 3.00 3.54 -30.78
N THR A 784 1.97 3.41 -31.62
CA THR A 784 1.92 3.98 -32.95
C THR A 784 0.78 5.00 -33.02
N TYR A 785 1.07 6.22 -33.45
CA TYR A 785 0.06 7.24 -33.74
C TYR A 785 0.12 7.70 -35.18
N ILE A 786 -1.00 7.60 -35.89
CA ILE A 786 -1.14 7.99 -37.29
C ILE A 786 -1.94 9.32 -37.35
N PRO A 787 -1.26 10.50 -37.47
CA PRO A 787 -1.94 11.79 -37.35
C PRO A 787 -3.03 12.01 -38.41
N LYS A 788 -2.81 11.57 -39.65
CA LYS A 788 -3.78 11.73 -40.75
C LYS A 788 -5.10 11.01 -40.48
N LEU A 789 -5.05 9.92 -39.72
CA LEU A 789 -6.22 9.12 -39.36
C LEU A 789 -6.72 9.45 -37.94
N ALA A 790 -5.98 10.25 -37.19
CA ALA A 790 -6.20 10.46 -35.76
C ALA A 790 -6.42 9.12 -35.01
N LEU A 791 -5.55 8.15 -35.28
CA LEU A 791 -5.65 6.76 -34.85
C LEU A 791 -4.40 6.36 -34.09
N SER A 792 -4.58 5.81 -32.90
CA SER A 792 -3.51 5.27 -32.08
C SER A 792 -3.64 3.77 -31.95
N PHE A 793 -2.52 3.06 -32.04
CA PHE A 793 -2.40 1.63 -31.75
C PHE A 793 -1.36 1.44 -30.66
N SER A 794 -1.69 0.64 -29.66
CA SER A 794 -0.75 0.19 -28.65
C SER A 794 -0.74 -1.33 -28.61
N LEU A 795 0.42 -1.91 -28.82
CA LEU A 795 0.64 -3.35 -28.74
C LEU A 795 1.59 -3.59 -27.57
N THR A 796 1.16 -4.38 -26.59
CA THR A 796 1.97 -4.70 -25.41
C THR A 796 2.19 -6.19 -25.32
N ALA A 797 3.45 -6.62 -25.35
CA ALA A 797 3.86 -7.99 -25.05
C ALA A 797 4.36 -8.05 -23.60
N GLU A 798 3.65 -8.80 -22.76
CA GLU A 798 4.01 -9.06 -21.36
C GLU A 798 4.64 -10.43 -21.25
N CYS A 799 5.95 -10.46 -21.02
CA CYS A 799 6.75 -11.66 -20.92
C CYS A 799 7.10 -11.95 -19.48
N MET A 800 6.57 -13.02 -18.90
CA MET A 800 7.03 -13.57 -17.63
C MET A 800 8.00 -14.70 -17.91
N TRP A 801 9.28 -14.44 -17.70
CA TRP A 801 10.34 -15.41 -17.99
C TRP A 801 10.30 -16.59 -17.03
N PHE A 802 10.04 -16.29 -15.77
CA PHE A 802 9.73 -17.28 -14.76
C PHE A 802 9.19 -16.63 -13.49
N THR A 803 8.43 -17.41 -12.74
CA THR A 803 8.25 -17.22 -11.30
C THR A 803 8.72 -18.48 -10.59
N SER A 804 9.25 -18.35 -9.39
CA SER A 804 9.65 -19.50 -8.60
C SER A 804 9.37 -19.31 -7.12
N SER A 805 9.16 -20.42 -6.44
CA SER A 805 8.98 -20.47 -4.99
C SER A 805 9.75 -21.66 -4.43
N LYS A 806 10.41 -21.44 -3.30
CA LYS A 806 11.14 -22.46 -2.56
C LYS A 806 10.92 -22.27 -1.07
N SER A 807 10.50 -23.30 -0.37
CA SER A 807 10.46 -23.31 1.10
C SER A 807 11.87 -23.39 1.68
N ILE A 808 12.13 -22.67 2.75
CA ILE A 808 13.40 -22.73 3.45
C ILE A 808 13.39 -24.00 4.31
N ARG A 809 14.43 -24.84 4.11
CA ARG A 809 14.53 -26.14 4.78
C ARG A 809 14.70 -25.94 6.29
N THR A 810 13.91 -26.67 7.07
CA THR A 810 13.99 -26.79 8.50
C THR A 810 14.18 -28.25 8.88
N SER A 811 14.73 -28.51 10.05
CA SER A 811 14.92 -29.89 10.53
C SER A 811 13.60 -30.62 10.78
N GLY A 812 12.55 -29.86 11.10
CA GLY A 812 11.29 -30.42 11.57
C GLY A 812 11.36 -30.96 13.02
N VAL A 813 12.54 -31.02 13.60
CA VAL A 813 12.72 -31.43 14.99
C VAL A 813 12.59 -30.22 15.88
N PRO A 814 11.80 -30.29 16.96
CA PRO A 814 11.74 -29.19 17.93
C PRO A 814 13.12 -28.96 18.58
N LEU A 815 13.42 -27.71 18.93
CA LEU A 815 14.56 -27.37 19.80
C LEU A 815 14.21 -27.63 21.26
N LYS A 816 12.96 -27.34 21.60
CA LYS A 816 12.38 -27.46 22.94
C LYS A 816 10.92 -27.88 22.82
N TYR A 817 10.33 -28.26 23.94
CA TYR A 817 8.87 -28.45 24.05
C TYR A 817 8.36 -27.80 25.33
N ILE A 818 7.08 -27.50 25.34
CA ILE A 818 6.35 -27.01 26.51
C ILE A 818 5.47 -28.14 26.97
N ASP A 819 5.56 -28.48 28.26
CA ASP A 819 4.69 -29.47 28.90
C ASP A 819 3.36 -28.86 29.36
N ASN A 820 2.45 -29.69 29.87
CA ASN A 820 1.13 -29.22 30.32
C ASN A 820 1.19 -28.37 31.62
N ASN A 821 2.33 -28.21 32.26
CA ASN A 821 2.53 -27.23 33.32
C ASN A 821 2.96 -25.87 32.78
N GLY A 822 3.23 -25.78 31.48
CA GLY A 822 3.75 -24.57 30.84
C GLY A 822 5.27 -24.42 30.98
N GLU A 823 5.99 -25.47 31.47
CA GLU A 823 7.42 -25.47 31.61
C GLU A 823 8.11 -25.82 30.28
N ILE A 824 9.25 -25.16 30.03
CA ILE A 824 10.01 -25.31 28.79
C ILE A 824 11.16 -26.28 29.01
N HIS A 825 11.19 -27.38 28.29
CA HIS A 825 12.19 -28.43 28.33
C HIS A 825 12.98 -28.50 27.01
N ASP A 826 14.25 -28.91 27.08
CA ASP A 826 15.07 -29.18 25.91
C ASP A 826 14.62 -30.49 25.23
N PHE A 827 14.51 -30.48 23.88
CA PHE A 827 14.17 -31.67 23.12
C PHE A 827 15.43 -32.49 22.82
N THR A 828 15.61 -33.63 23.55
CA THR A 828 16.82 -34.44 23.50
C THR A 828 16.68 -35.67 22.59
N GLU A 829 17.70 -36.51 22.50
CA GLU A 829 17.62 -37.78 21.76
C GLU A 829 16.64 -38.78 22.42
N GLU A 830 16.52 -38.72 23.75
CA GLU A 830 15.51 -39.49 24.49
C GLU A 830 14.11 -39.03 24.16
N SER A 831 13.88 -37.73 24.00
CA SER A 831 12.58 -37.15 23.59
C SER A 831 12.10 -37.69 22.24
N LYS A 832 12.99 -38.05 21.33
CA LYS A 832 12.64 -38.68 20.04
C LYS A 832 12.07 -40.08 20.16
N GLN A 833 12.33 -40.77 21.27
CA GLN A 833 11.87 -42.12 21.54
C GLN A 833 10.69 -42.18 22.51
N ASP A 834 10.37 -41.03 23.11
CA ASP A 834 9.22 -40.91 24.00
C ASP A 834 7.90 -41.10 23.24
N VAL A 835 6.93 -41.80 23.83
CA VAL A 835 5.69 -42.22 23.17
C VAL A 835 4.82 -41.04 22.76
N TYR A 836 4.92 -39.88 23.42
CA TYR A 836 4.20 -38.64 23.12
C TYR A 836 5.06 -37.65 22.31
N LEU A 837 6.27 -37.38 22.80
CA LEU A 837 7.12 -36.31 22.25
C LEU A 837 7.57 -36.56 20.81
N GLN A 838 7.73 -37.83 20.40
CA GLN A 838 8.06 -38.20 19.01
C GLN A 838 7.08 -37.64 17.99
N TRP A 839 5.81 -37.39 18.39
CA TRP A 839 4.79 -36.83 17.53
C TRP A 839 4.93 -35.31 17.28
N LEU A 840 5.81 -34.66 18.02
CA LEU A 840 6.19 -33.27 17.76
C LEU A 840 7.17 -33.15 16.61
N ILE A 841 7.80 -34.26 16.16
CA ILE A 841 8.72 -34.23 15.00
C ILE A 841 7.91 -34.09 13.72
N ASN A 842 8.06 -32.98 13.01
CA ASN A 842 7.48 -32.78 11.71
C ASN A 842 8.30 -33.49 10.63
N ARG A 843 7.76 -34.50 10.01
CA ARG A 843 8.40 -35.25 8.94
C ARG A 843 8.02 -34.64 7.60
N TYR A 844 9.00 -34.12 6.89
CA TYR A 844 8.79 -33.51 5.59
C TYR A 844 9.29 -34.43 4.47
N ASN A 845 8.57 -34.43 3.37
CA ASN A 845 9.06 -35.02 2.12
C ASN A 845 10.12 -34.08 1.52
N ASP A 846 11.22 -34.59 0.99
CA ASP A 846 12.27 -33.80 0.33
C ASP A 846 11.75 -32.94 -0.83
N ALA A 847 10.67 -33.37 -1.50
CA ALA A 847 9.99 -32.61 -2.54
C ALA A 847 9.47 -31.23 -2.04
N ALA A 848 9.14 -31.09 -0.75
CA ALA A 848 8.70 -29.83 -0.15
C ALA A 848 9.78 -28.75 -0.18
N TRP A 849 11.04 -29.11 -0.29
CA TRP A 849 12.20 -28.21 -0.28
C TRP A 849 12.74 -27.89 -1.68
N LEU A 850 12.20 -28.51 -2.71
CA LEU A 850 12.61 -28.27 -4.08
C LEU A 850 12.06 -26.92 -4.56
N LYS A 851 12.87 -26.23 -5.38
CA LYS A 851 12.46 -24.98 -6.00
C LYS A 851 11.43 -25.27 -7.10
N GLN A 852 10.18 -24.92 -6.83
CA GLN A 852 9.11 -24.96 -7.82
C GLN A 852 9.26 -23.75 -8.76
N LYS A 853 9.38 -24.03 -10.06
CA LYS A 853 9.48 -23.00 -11.10
C LYS A 853 8.28 -23.09 -12.04
N VAL A 854 7.63 -21.94 -12.27
CA VAL A 854 6.65 -21.77 -13.33
C VAL A 854 7.40 -21.31 -14.58
N PRO A 855 7.30 -22.01 -15.71
CA PRO A 855 8.05 -21.68 -16.93
C PRO A 855 7.53 -20.42 -17.60
N PHE A 856 8.25 -19.97 -18.62
CA PHE A 856 7.91 -18.83 -19.45
C PHE A 856 6.44 -18.83 -19.88
N TYR A 857 5.81 -17.66 -19.80
CA TYR A 857 4.53 -17.37 -20.43
C TYR A 857 4.48 -15.93 -20.94
N MET A 858 3.63 -15.68 -21.92
CA MET A 858 3.52 -14.38 -22.57
C MET A 858 2.06 -14.08 -22.88
N PHE A 859 1.68 -12.80 -22.69
CA PHE A 859 0.42 -12.25 -23.16
C PHE A 859 0.66 -11.14 -24.17
N LEU A 860 -0.17 -11.06 -25.19
CA LEU A 860 -0.18 -9.96 -26.14
C LEU A 860 -1.50 -9.19 -25.97
N ASN A 861 -1.39 -7.90 -25.67
CA ASN A 861 -2.51 -6.98 -25.49
C ASN A 861 -2.53 -5.97 -26.62
N LEU A 862 -3.71 -5.69 -27.17
CA LEU A 862 -3.92 -4.71 -28.24
C LEU A 862 -4.92 -3.65 -27.80
N LYS A 863 -4.62 -2.42 -28.14
CA LYS A 863 -5.51 -1.28 -27.94
C LYS A 863 -5.53 -0.39 -29.17
N VAL A 864 -6.71 0.08 -29.53
CA VAL A 864 -6.93 0.96 -30.67
C VAL A 864 -7.78 2.13 -30.19
N THR A 865 -7.30 3.36 -30.43
CA THR A 865 -8.04 4.58 -30.08
C THR A 865 -8.22 5.45 -31.31
N LYS A 866 -9.44 5.82 -31.62
CA LYS A 866 -9.82 6.76 -32.68
C LYS A 866 -10.27 8.08 -32.07
N GLU A 867 -9.66 9.18 -32.49
CA GLU A 867 -10.10 10.53 -32.12
C GLU A 867 -11.02 11.12 -33.19
N PHE A 868 -12.14 11.70 -32.77
CA PHE A 868 -13.08 12.43 -33.61
C PHE A 868 -13.02 13.91 -33.21
N GLY A 869 -12.12 14.65 -33.90
CA GLY A 869 -11.84 16.03 -33.52
C GLY A 869 -11.29 16.13 -32.10
N LYS A 870 -11.71 17.20 -31.39
CA LYS A 870 -11.30 17.42 -29.97
C LYS A 870 -12.37 17.01 -28.97
N TRP A 871 -13.55 16.62 -29.47
CA TRP A 871 -14.74 16.46 -28.63
C TRP A 871 -15.07 15.00 -28.28
N MET A 872 -14.55 14.01 -29.04
CA MET A 872 -14.83 12.60 -28.76
C MET A 872 -13.62 11.70 -29.06
N LYS A 873 -13.40 10.70 -28.21
CA LYS A 873 -12.47 9.59 -28.41
C LYS A 873 -13.22 8.27 -28.23
N LEU A 874 -13.01 7.34 -29.17
CA LEU A 874 -13.48 5.95 -29.06
C LEU A 874 -12.26 5.04 -28.95
N ALA A 875 -12.24 4.18 -27.96
CA ALA A 875 -11.19 3.19 -27.80
C ALA A 875 -11.74 1.78 -27.63
N LEU A 876 -11.05 0.83 -28.24
CA LEU A 876 -11.29 -0.61 -28.13
C LEU A 876 -10.02 -1.25 -27.57
N PHE A 877 -10.14 -2.20 -26.68
CA PHE A 877 -9.00 -2.95 -26.17
C PHE A 877 -9.31 -4.45 -26.05
N VAL A 878 -8.28 -5.24 -26.28
CA VAL A 878 -8.27 -6.69 -26.07
C VAL A 878 -7.01 -7.05 -25.31
N ASN A 879 -7.18 -7.45 -24.07
CA ASN A 879 -6.10 -7.99 -23.24
C ASN A 879 -6.06 -9.51 -23.42
N ARG A 880 -4.84 -10.08 -23.43
CA ARG A 880 -4.61 -11.50 -23.69
C ARG A 880 -5.21 -11.95 -25.02
N MET A 881 -5.08 -11.10 -26.05
CA MET A 881 -5.51 -11.42 -27.43
C MET A 881 -4.81 -12.68 -27.94
N ILE A 882 -3.53 -12.81 -27.60
CA ILE A 882 -2.74 -14.02 -27.79
C ILE A 882 -2.12 -14.36 -26.44
N ASP A 883 -2.22 -15.60 -26.05
CA ASP A 883 -1.57 -16.13 -24.85
C ASP A 883 -0.70 -17.34 -25.19
N TYR A 884 0.45 -17.39 -24.56
CA TYR A 884 1.33 -18.55 -24.56
C TYR A 884 1.57 -18.94 -23.10
N MET A 885 0.87 -19.97 -22.64
CA MET A 885 0.92 -20.46 -21.26
C MET A 885 1.07 -21.98 -21.24
N PRO A 886 2.27 -22.52 -21.50
CA PRO A 886 2.47 -23.97 -21.52
C PRO A 886 2.17 -24.59 -20.15
N ASP A 887 1.58 -25.75 -20.16
CA ASP A 887 1.41 -26.59 -18.96
C ASP A 887 2.78 -26.92 -18.36
N TYR A 888 2.84 -27.19 -17.08
CA TYR A 888 4.07 -27.61 -16.42
C TYR A 888 3.79 -28.62 -15.31
N THR A 889 4.82 -29.39 -14.96
CA THR A 889 4.75 -30.39 -13.89
C THR A 889 5.37 -29.82 -12.60
N THR A 890 4.67 -29.95 -11.50
CA THR A 890 5.16 -29.56 -10.17
C THR A 890 6.20 -30.57 -9.67
N ASN A 891 6.95 -30.17 -8.63
CA ASN A 891 7.89 -31.09 -7.97
C ASN A 891 7.23 -32.33 -7.35
N SER A 892 5.91 -32.28 -7.10
CA SER A 892 5.12 -33.42 -6.63
C SER A 892 4.58 -34.31 -7.76
N GLY A 893 4.97 -34.03 -9.02
CA GLY A 893 4.53 -34.80 -10.17
C GLY A 893 3.15 -34.41 -10.72
N MET A 894 2.50 -33.38 -10.16
CA MET A 894 1.19 -32.92 -10.62
C MET A 894 1.34 -32.04 -11.86
N THR A 895 0.60 -32.32 -12.93
CA THR A 895 0.53 -31.45 -14.11
C THR A 895 -0.46 -30.31 -13.84
N VAL A 896 0.07 -29.07 -13.90
CA VAL A 896 -0.72 -27.85 -13.82
C VAL A 896 -1.08 -27.41 -15.23
N ARG A 897 -2.36 -27.49 -15.56
CA ARG A 897 -2.90 -26.94 -16.80
C ARG A 897 -3.20 -25.47 -16.60
N ARG A 898 -2.75 -24.65 -17.53
CA ARG A 898 -2.95 -23.21 -17.49
C ARG A 898 -3.81 -22.75 -18.64
N THR A 899 -4.86 -22.02 -18.33
CA THR A 899 -5.74 -21.42 -19.34
C THR A 899 -5.89 -19.93 -19.05
N SER A 900 -5.94 -19.15 -20.08
CA SER A 900 -6.25 -17.73 -20.01
C SER A 900 -7.51 -17.45 -20.82
N LYS A 901 -8.20 -16.38 -20.50
CA LYS A 901 -9.36 -15.91 -21.27
C LYS A 901 -9.04 -14.54 -21.83
N PRO A 902 -9.29 -14.28 -23.12
CA PRO A 902 -9.20 -12.92 -23.63
C PRO A 902 -10.23 -12.03 -22.92
N PHE A 903 -9.80 -10.82 -22.65
CA PHE A 903 -10.62 -9.80 -21.98
C PHE A 903 -10.67 -8.57 -22.88
N PHE A 904 -11.87 -8.12 -23.21
CA PHE A 904 -12.06 -7.01 -24.13
C PHE A 904 -13.09 -6.01 -23.62
N GLY A 905 -13.00 -4.79 -24.10
CA GLY A 905 -13.91 -3.73 -23.75
C GLY A 905 -13.80 -2.54 -24.68
N MET A 906 -14.68 -1.60 -24.44
CA MET A 906 -14.74 -0.33 -25.16
C MET A 906 -14.90 0.85 -24.22
N GLU A 907 -14.43 1.99 -24.69
CA GLU A 907 -14.54 3.25 -23.95
C GLU A 907 -14.85 4.40 -24.90
N ILE A 908 -15.75 5.28 -24.47
CA ILE A 908 -16.07 6.51 -25.17
C ILE A 908 -15.82 7.66 -24.21
N ASN A 909 -15.04 8.64 -24.65
CA ASN A 909 -14.77 9.89 -23.92
C ASN A 909 -15.32 11.07 -24.71
N PHE A 910 -16.02 11.96 -24.02
CA PHE A 910 -16.52 13.23 -24.55
C PHE A 910 -15.85 14.39 -23.83
N ASN A 911 -15.47 15.43 -24.57
CA ASN A 911 -14.93 16.71 -24.10
C ASN A 911 -15.71 17.83 -24.76
N ILE A 912 -16.73 18.37 -24.09
CA ILE A 912 -17.71 19.33 -24.64
C ILE A 912 -17.64 20.67 -23.93
#